data_ffba06997a68d0c1014f6ae9ab717ba6
#
_entry.id   ffba06997a68d0c1014f6ae9ab717ba6
#
_cell.length_a   1.000
_cell.length_b   1.000
_cell.length_c   1.000
_cell.angle_alpha   90.00
_cell.angle_beta   90.00
_cell.angle_gamma   90.00
#
_symmetry.space_group_name_H-M   'P 1'
#
loop_
_entity.id
_entity.type
_entity.pdbx_description
1 polymer ?
#
loop_
_entity_poly.entity_id
_entity_poly.type
_entity_poly.pdbx_seq_one_letter_code
_entity_poly.pdbx_strand_id
1 'polypeptide(L)'
;MRYLVKSAFQSKFDIYLDMANYTKDIFNYTRYESREVRVGKIGIGGNNPIRIQSMTTTDTMDTMATVEQSIRMIEAGCELVRITAPSIKEARNLENIKAELLKRGYDTPLVADIHYTPKAAELAATLIEKVRVNPGNYADKKRFEEIEYTEETYLSELDRIRERFSPLVNICKEHGTAMRIGTNHGSLSDRILSRFGDTPLGMVESALEFVRICEDLDYHQIILSMKASNPKIMIEAYRLLVVKMQEEGMNYPLHLGVTEAGEGEDGRIKSAVGIGTLLEDGLGDTVRVSLTEEPEFEMPVAIKLVDRYKNRSGHKKIEAVEPNPIDPFEYNVFRSASVLNIGGTNVPRVISDYSHRDAIFQCSLINIGYVYKEELDKWNIKDNASDYIYLGKNKLDFDIPGTLGVIQDLAHWDENRSNSYPLLNLDEYRTFKRKHLPHFLKIMVDDLNEALYDLLRKDAQCVIVLSTDNAHAMPHMRAAFMRLINSKVNNPVLIFRNYDELKDEECVQLYASTDIGGLLNEGLGQGIWISDKCLNCHSRNSLSFGILQATRTRISKTEYISCPSCGRTLFDLQETTAKVRARTQHLKGLKIGIMGCIVNGPGEMADADYGYVGTGNGVITLYKEKEVVKRNIPSLHAVDELVELIKQYGDWVDPA
;
A
#
# COMPACT_ATOMS: atom_id res chain seq x y z
N MET A 1 25.85 27.87 -12.53
CA MET A 1 24.56 28.07 -13.18
C MET A 1 23.62 26.86 -13.06
N ARG A 2 24.08 25.59 -13.17
CA ARG A 2 23.25 24.36 -13.02
C ARG A 2 22.60 24.20 -11.63
N TYR A 3 23.28 24.57 -10.55
CA TYR A 3 22.75 24.49 -9.18
C TYR A 3 21.67 25.55 -8.87
N LEU A 4 21.75 26.72 -9.50
CA LEU A 4 20.79 27.81 -9.31
C LEU A 4 19.46 27.58 -10.04
N VAL A 5 19.46 26.87 -11.18
CA VAL A 5 18.24 26.54 -11.92
C VAL A 5 17.47 25.39 -11.22
N LYS A 6 18.16 24.37 -10.70
CA LYS A 6 17.54 23.34 -9.86
C LYS A 6 16.93 23.93 -8.57
N SER A 7 17.65 24.83 -7.90
CA SER A 7 17.17 25.43 -6.65
C SER A 7 16.00 26.41 -6.87
N ALA A 8 15.98 27.14 -7.98
CA ALA A 8 14.89 28.07 -8.29
C ALA A 8 13.61 27.35 -8.76
N PHE A 9 13.72 26.21 -9.42
CA PHE A 9 12.58 25.36 -9.81
C PHE A 9 12.06 24.60 -8.58
N GLN A 10 12.96 24.07 -7.75
CA GLN A 10 12.63 23.40 -6.49
C GLN A 10 11.96 24.39 -5.52
N SER A 11 12.52 25.60 -5.31
CA SER A 11 11.96 26.58 -4.39
C SER A 11 10.60 27.15 -4.84
N LYS A 12 10.35 27.31 -6.15
CA LYS A 12 9.02 27.65 -6.67
C LYS A 12 8.03 26.48 -6.49
N PHE A 13 8.48 25.26 -6.69
CA PHE A 13 7.68 24.06 -6.52
C PHE A 13 7.29 23.88 -5.04
N ASP A 14 8.24 24.05 -4.12
CA ASP A 14 8.03 23.96 -2.66
C ASP A 14 7.05 25.04 -2.16
N ILE A 15 7.11 26.28 -2.69
CA ILE A 15 6.18 27.38 -2.31
C ILE A 15 4.75 27.12 -2.82
N TYR A 16 4.57 26.47 -3.97
CA TYR A 16 3.25 26.15 -4.50
C TYR A 16 2.61 24.93 -3.81
N LEU A 17 3.41 23.95 -3.39
CA LEU A 17 2.91 22.77 -2.66
C LEU A 17 2.41 23.11 -1.24
N ASP A 18 3.01 24.08 -0.58
CA ASP A 18 2.58 24.59 0.74
C ASP A 18 1.13 25.14 0.75
N MET A 19 0.57 25.45 -0.42
CA MET A 19 -0.78 26.02 -0.58
C MET A 19 -1.78 25.08 -1.29
N ALA A 20 -1.34 23.91 -1.78
CA ALA A 20 -2.16 23.05 -2.62
C ALA A 20 -2.87 21.95 -1.82
N ASN A 21 -4.17 21.96 -1.82
CA ASN A 21 -5.00 20.94 -1.19
C ASN A 21 -5.31 19.81 -2.20
N TYR A 22 -4.83 18.60 -1.93
CA TYR A 22 -5.16 17.39 -2.72
C TYR A 22 -6.59 16.88 -2.43
N THR A 23 -7.26 17.38 -1.41
CA THR A 23 -8.66 17.10 -1.05
C THR A 23 -9.33 18.37 -0.53
N LYS A 24 -10.68 18.44 -0.61
CA LYS A 24 -11.44 19.57 -0.10
C LYS A 24 -11.36 19.71 1.42
N ASP A 25 -11.28 18.61 2.13
CA ASP A 25 -11.21 18.56 3.60
C ASP A 25 -10.40 17.34 4.04
N ILE A 26 -9.26 17.56 4.70
CA ILE A 26 -8.39 16.49 5.21
C ILE A 26 -8.91 15.86 6.52
N PHE A 27 -9.97 16.43 7.10
CA PHE A 27 -10.57 16.01 8.36
C PHE A 27 -11.90 15.31 8.14
N ASN A 28 -12.77 15.88 7.29
CA ASN A 28 -14.10 15.34 7.08
C ASN A 28 -14.23 14.69 5.70
N TYR A 29 -14.79 13.51 5.65
CA TYR A 29 -14.88 12.74 4.43
C TYR A 29 -15.65 13.48 3.34
N THR A 30 -14.96 13.82 2.29
CA THR A 30 -15.53 14.41 1.07
C THR A 30 -14.91 13.69 -0.12
N ARG A 31 -15.75 13.05 -0.93
CA ARG A 31 -15.26 12.36 -2.13
C ARG A 31 -14.74 13.37 -3.15
N TYR A 32 -13.62 13.06 -3.78
CA TYR A 32 -13.04 13.83 -4.88
C TYR A 32 -14.05 13.92 -6.05
N GLU A 33 -14.30 15.15 -6.52
CA GLU A 33 -15.25 15.41 -7.59
C GLU A 33 -14.59 15.19 -8.96
N SER A 34 -14.42 13.93 -9.34
CA SER A 34 -13.95 13.56 -10.66
C SER A 34 -15.08 13.69 -11.70
N ARG A 35 -14.74 13.92 -12.98
CA ARG A 35 -15.70 13.82 -14.08
C ARG A 35 -16.17 12.39 -14.26
N GLU A 36 -17.36 12.19 -14.84
CA GLU A 36 -17.82 10.86 -15.21
C GLU A 36 -17.14 10.42 -16.52
N VAL A 37 -16.61 9.21 -16.52
CA VAL A 37 -16.09 8.48 -17.70
C VAL A 37 -16.93 7.25 -17.91
N ARG A 38 -17.46 7.06 -19.12
CA ARG A 38 -18.25 5.89 -19.47
C ARG A 38 -17.38 4.76 -20.01
N VAL A 39 -17.59 3.55 -19.47
CA VAL A 39 -16.97 2.31 -19.94
C VAL A 39 -18.09 1.34 -20.28
N GLY A 40 -18.46 1.29 -21.55
CA GLY A 40 -19.67 0.58 -21.96
C GLY A 40 -20.91 1.11 -21.24
N LYS A 41 -21.58 0.24 -20.51
CA LYS A 41 -22.82 0.57 -19.77
C LYS A 41 -22.59 1.18 -18.38
N ILE A 42 -21.35 1.16 -17.85
CA ILE A 42 -21.06 1.66 -16.49
C ILE A 42 -20.40 3.02 -16.51
N GLY A 43 -20.72 3.84 -15.51
CA GLY A 43 -20.04 5.11 -15.23
C GLY A 43 -18.95 4.91 -14.18
N ILE A 44 -17.84 5.64 -14.34
CA ILE A 44 -16.72 5.71 -13.40
C ILE A 44 -16.49 7.18 -13.07
N GLY A 45 -16.29 7.51 -11.80
CA GLY A 45 -16.19 8.90 -11.35
C GLY A 45 -17.55 9.58 -11.20
N GLY A 46 -17.55 10.87 -10.96
CA GLY A 46 -18.76 11.65 -10.64
C GLY A 46 -19.48 11.04 -9.43
N ASN A 47 -20.80 10.90 -9.55
CA ASN A 47 -21.64 10.33 -8.50
C ASN A 47 -21.73 8.77 -8.55
N ASN A 48 -20.98 8.12 -9.43
CA ASN A 48 -20.99 6.67 -9.52
C ASN A 48 -20.32 6.03 -8.29
N PRO A 49 -20.72 4.80 -7.89
CA PRO A 49 -20.02 4.07 -6.85
C PRO A 49 -18.57 3.78 -7.25
N ILE A 50 -17.72 3.54 -6.25
CA ILE A 50 -16.35 3.07 -6.49
C ILE A 50 -16.43 1.68 -7.12
N ARG A 51 -15.88 1.51 -8.33
CA ARG A 51 -15.97 0.28 -9.11
C ARG A 51 -14.86 -0.71 -8.77
N ILE A 52 -15.21 -1.99 -8.82
CA ILE A 52 -14.27 -3.09 -8.55
C ILE A 52 -13.82 -3.71 -9.87
N GLN A 53 -12.50 -3.76 -10.08
CA GLN A 53 -11.88 -4.32 -11.26
C GLN A 53 -10.85 -5.38 -10.86
N SER A 54 -10.76 -6.48 -11.64
CA SER A 54 -9.65 -7.41 -11.58
C SER A 54 -9.18 -7.84 -12.97
N MET A 55 -8.24 -8.80 -13.03
CA MET A 55 -7.57 -9.19 -14.27
C MET A 55 -7.42 -10.69 -14.35
N THR A 56 -7.72 -11.26 -15.54
CA THR A 56 -7.50 -12.67 -15.81
C THR A 56 -6.02 -13.06 -15.79
N THR A 57 -5.77 -14.31 -15.40
CA THR A 57 -4.41 -14.91 -15.36
C THR A 57 -4.21 -15.92 -16.50
N THR A 58 -5.27 -16.31 -17.19
CA THR A 58 -5.26 -17.25 -18.31
C THR A 58 -4.54 -16.72 -19.54
N ASP A 59 -4.06 -17.61 -20.40
CA ASP A 59 -3.59 -17.23 -21.74
C ASP A 59 -4.77 -16.64 -22.54
N THR A 60 -4.61 -15.41 -23.01
CA THR A 60 -5.64 -14.72 -23.78
C THR A 60 -5.98 -15.44 -25.11
N MET A 61 -5.08 -16.27 -25.63
CA MET A 61 -5.35 -17.09 -26.82
C MET A 61 -6.22 -18.32 -26.50
N ASP A 62 -6.31 -18.76 -25.25
CA ASP A 62 -7.30 -19.72 -24.80
C ASP A 62 -8.62 -19.00 -24.47
N THR A 63 -9.46 -18.85 -25.50
CA THR A 63 -10.76 -18.16 -25.38
C THR A 63 -11.62 -18.76 -24.28
N MET A 64 -11.70 -20.09 -24.19
CA MET A 64 -12.62 -20.74 -23.25
C MET A 64 -12.13 -20.62 -21.81
N ALA A 65 -10.86 -20.85 -21.54
CA ALA A 65 -10.29 -20.66 -20.20
C ALA A 65 -10.44 -19.21 -19.73
N THR A 66 -10.23 -18.22 -20.62
CA THR A 66 -10.39 -16.80 -20.29
C THR A 66 -11.86 -16.44 -20.02
N VAL A 67 -12.80 -16.99 -20.78
CA VAL A 67 -14.25 -16.80 -20.56
C VAL A 67 -14.67 -17.39 -19.22
N GLU A 68 -14.29 -18.64 -18.92
CA GLU A 68 -14.62 -19.31 -17.66
C GLU A 68 -14.07 -18.54 -16.44
N GLN A 69 -12.83 -18.10 -16.50
CA GLN A 69 -12.24 -17.30 -15.42
C GLN A 69 -12.93 -15.94 -15.29
N SER A 70 -13.23 -15.27 -16.40
CA SER A 70 -13.98 -14.01 -16.41
C SER A 70 -15.35 -14.16 -15.75
N ILE A 71 -16.06 -15.26 -16.02
CA ILE A 71 -17.36 -15.54 -15.40
C ILE A 71 -17.21 -15.71 -13.88
N ARG A 72 -16.26 -16.52 -13.40
CA ARG A 72 -16.02 -16.66 -11.95
C ARG A 72 -15.72 -15.31 -11.28
N MET A 73 -14.91 -14.47 -11.93
CA MET A 73 -14.64 -13.12 -11.43
C MET A 73 -15.90 -12.24 -11.37
N ILE A 74 -16.74 -12.27 -12.42
CA ILE A 74 -17.99 -11.50 -12.49
C ILE A 74 -18.96 -11.96 -11.41
N GLU A 75 -19.13 -13.25 -11.23
CA GLU A 75 -19.99 -13.85 -10.20
C GLU A 75 -19.48 -13.54 -8.78
N ALA A 76 -18.16 -13.37 -8.60
CA ALA A 76 -17.57 -12.90 -7.35
C ALA A 76 -17.71 -11.36 -7.12
N GLY A 77 -18.24 -10.61 -8.10
CA GLY A 77 -18.51 -9.17 -7.97
C GLY A 77 -17.59 -8.24 -8.77
N CYS A 78 -16.83 -8.76 -9.74
CA CYS A 78 -16.02 -7.94 -10.64
C CYS A 78 -16.90 -7.15 -11.61
N GLU A 79 -16.77 -5.83 -11.63
CA GLU A 79 -17.55 -4.93 -12.49
C GLU A 79 -16.83 -4.58 -13.80
N LEU A 80 -15.51 -4.78 -13.88
CA LEU A 80 -14.68 -4.62 -15.08
C LEU A 80 -13.64 -5.72 -15.13
N VAL A 81 -13.64 -6.52 -16.20
CA VAL A 81 -12.67 -7.60 -16.38
C VAL A 81 -11.53 -7.11 -17.27
N ARG A 82 -10.29 -7.12 -16.76
CA ARG A 82 -9.10 -6.76 -17.53
C ARG A 82 -8.41 -8.01 -18.07
N ILE A 83 -8.09 -7.98 -19.36
CA ILE A 83 -7.45 -9.08 -20.09
C ILE A 83 -6.17 -8.55 -20.73
N THR A 84 -5.06 -9.30 -20.66
CA THR A 84 -3.82 -8.90 -21.30
C THR A 84 -3.89 -9.07 -22.82
N ALA A 85 -3.39 -8.08 -23.57
CA ALA A 85 -3.29 -8.15 -25.02
C ALA A 85 -1.89 -7.71 -25.50
N PRO A 86 -0.87 -8.56 -25.33
CA PRO A 86 0.52 -8.20 -25.62
C PRO A 86 0.82 -8.02 -27.11
N SER A 87 0.04 -8.66 -27.99
CA SER A 87 0.19 -8.55 -29.44
C SER A 87 -1.16 -8.37 -30.16
N ILE A 88 -1.09 -8.20 -31.50
CA ILE A 88 -2.29 -8.08 -32.35
C ILE A 88 -3.14 -9.34 -32.31
N LYS A 89 -2.55 -10.52 -32.07
CA LYS A 89 -3.29 -11.79 -32.04
C LYS A 89 -4.21 -11.83 -30.82
N GLU A 90 -3.68 -11.54 -29.64
CA GLU A 90 -4.46 -11.50 -28.40
C GLU A 90 -5.49 -10.35 -28.46
N ALA A 91 -5.11 -9.17 -28.99
CA ALA A 91 -6.06 -8.07 -29.18
C ALA A 91 -7.24 -8.48 -30.07
N ARG A 92 -7.01 -9.22 -31.15
CA ARG A 92 -8.08 -9.75 -32.02
C ARG A 92 -8.94 -10.80 -31.29
N ASN A 93 -8.32 -11.67 -30.48
CA ASN A 93 -9.05 -12.71 -29.75
C ASN A 93 -10.01 -12.15 -28.68
N LEU A 94 -9.85 -10.89 -28.26
CA LEU A 94 -10.81 -10.21 -27.38
C LEU A 94 -12.23 -10.17 -27.97
N GLU A 95 -12.36 -10.12 -29.31
CA GLU A 95 -13.64 -10.19 -30.00
C GLU A 95 -14.35 -11.54 -29.73
N ASN A 96 -13.62 -12.64 -29.83
CA ASN A 96 -14.17 -13.99 -29.57
C ASN A 96 -14.53 -14.16 -28.08
N ILE A 97 -13.68 -13.68 -27.17
CA ILE A 97 -13.94 -13.71 -25.72
C ILE A 97 -15.21 -12.93 -25.40
N LYS A 98 -15.34 -11.70 -25.93
CA LYS A 98 -16.52 -10.85 -25.73
C LYS A 98 -17.79 -11.49 -26.29
N ALA A 99 -17.73 -12.03 -27.50
CA ALA A 99 -18.85 -12.71 -28.14
C ALA A 99 -19.34 -13.92 -27.34
N GLU A 100 -18.43 -14.73 -26.81
CA GLU A 100 -18.79 -15.91 -26.00
C GLU A 100 -19.36 -15.51 -24.63
N LEU A 101 -18.80 -14.46 -23.97
CA LEU A 101 -19.37 -13.88 -22.73
C LEU A 101 -20.79 -13.39 -22.96
N LEU A 102 -21.05 -12.61 -24.02
CA LEU A 102 -22.39 -12.13 -24.38
C LEU A 102 -23.37 -13.27 -24.67
N LYS A 103 -22.94 -14.29 -25.39
CA LYS A 103 -23.74 -15.49 -25.67
C LYS A 103 -24.16 -16.21 -24.39
N ARG A 104 -23.33 -16.16 -23.32
CA ARG A 104 -23.64 -16.73 -22.00
C ARG A 104 -24.38 -15.78 -21.07
N GLY A 105 -24.73 -14.59 -21.54
CA GLY A 105 -25.51 -13.58 -20.78
C GLY A 105 -24.69 -12.63 -19.94
N TYR A 106 -23.37 -12.59 -20.11
CA TYR A 106 -22.47 -11.68 -19.41
C TYR A 106 -22.08 -10.51 -20.31
N ASP A 107 -22.48 -9.30 -19.93
CA ASP A 107 -22.21 -8.05 -20.67
C ASP A 107 -21.30 -7.09 -19.88
N THR A 108 -20.51 -7.62 -18.95
CA THR A 108 -19.54 -6.87 -18.15
C THR A 108 -18.47 -6.28 -19.07
N PRO A 109 -18.16 -4.95 -18.96
CA PRO A 109 -17.16 -4.31 -19.80
C PRO A 109 -15.78 -4.93 -19.67
N LEU A 110 -15.11 -5.09 -20.82
CA LEU A 110 -13.75 -5.59 -20.91
C LEU A 110 -12.72 -4.48 -21.02
N VAL A 111 -11.54 -4.73 -20.50
CA VAL A 111 -10.39 -3.81 -20.52
C VAL A 111 -9.18 -4.51 -21.11
N ALA A 112 -8.66 -4.06 -22.25
CA ALA A 112 -7.41 -4.56 -22.80
C ALA A 112 -6.20 -3.93 -22.09
N ASP A 113 -5.28 -4.77 -21.61
CA ASP A 113 -4.03 -4.34 -21.00
C ASP A 113 -2.87 -4.44 -22.01
N ILE A 114 -2.47 -3.28 -22.56
CA ILE A 114 -1.46 -3.21 -23.61
C ILE A 114 -0.24 -2.46 -23.10
N HIS A 115 0.96 -3.00 -23.36
CA HIS A 115 2.20 -2.43 -22.90
C HIS A 115 3.06 -1.87 -24.06
N TYR A 116 3.48 -2.69 -25.03
CA TYR A 116 4.53 -2.33 -25.98
C TYR A 116 4.08 -2.16 -27.44
N THR A 117 2.84 -2.55 -27.75
CA THR A 117 2.41 -2.68 -29.15
C THR A 117 1.27 -1.71 -29.47
N PRO A 118 1.56 -0.48 -30.00
CA PRO A 118 0.52 0.50 -30.36
C PRO A 118 -0.58 -0.09 -31.26
N LYS A 119 -0.23 -0.87 -32.27
CA LYS A 119 -1.20 -1.53 -33.16
C LYS A 119 -2.16 -2.49 -32.46
N ALA A 120 -1.74 -3.12 -31.37
CA ALA A 120 -2.65 -3.94 -30.55
C ALA A 120 -3.64 -3.07 -29.79
N ALA A 121 -3.21 -1.89 -29.28
CA ALA A 121 -4.09 -0.92 -28.62
C ALA A 121 -5.12 -0.34 -29.59
N GLU A 122 -4.68 0.07 -30.78
CA GLU A 122 -5.55 0.58 -31.84
C GLU A 122 -6.63 -0.45 -32.23
N LEU A 123 -6.25 -1.72 -32.42
CA LEU A 123 -7.20 -2.79 -32.72
C LEU A 123 -8.15 -3.06 -31.54
N ALA A 124 -7.63 -3.19 -30.31
CA ALA A 124 -8.46 -3.44 -29.13
C ALA A 124 -9.48 -2.32 -28.90
N ALA A 125 -9.11 -1.06 -29.18
CA ALA A 125 -9.99 0.10 -29.04
C ALA A 125 -11.22 0.05 -29.96
N THR A 126 -11.16 -0.70 -31.06
CA THR A 126 -12.34 -0.90 -31.95
C THR A 126 -13.24 -2.05 -31.50
N LEU A 127 -12.80 -2.90 -30.56
CA LEU A 127 -13.48 -4.17 -30.21
C LEU A 127 -14.13 -4.17 -28.84
N ILE A 128 -13.53 -3.46 -27.86
CA ILE A 128 -13.94 -3.50 -26.45
C ILE A 128 -14.05 -2.11 -25.83
N GLU A 129 -14.55 -2.04 -24.59
CA GLU A 129 -15.01 -0.80 -23.96
C GLU A 129 -13.90 0.07 -23.40
N LYS A 130 -12.74 -0.52 -23.06
CA LYS A 130 -11.62 0.24 -22.49
C LYS A 130 -10.27 -0.35 -22.85
N VAL A 131 -9.32 0.53 -23.17
CA VAL A 131 -7.92 0.16 -23.33
C VAL A 131 -7.06 0.76 -22.22
N ARG A 132 -6.03 0.03 -21.77
CA ARG A 132 -5.02 0.58 -20.86
C ARG A 132 -3.68 0.67 -21.56
N VAL A 133 -3.09 1.84 -21.49
CA VAL A 133 -1.73 2.08 -21.94
C VAL A 133 -0.84 2.48 -20.76
N ASN A 134 0.46 2.12 -20.87
CA ASN A 134 1.47 2.55 -19.91
C ASN A 134 2.43 3.52 -20.62
N PRO A 135 2.47 4.80 -20.23
CA PRO A 135 3.30 5.82 -20.87
C PRO A 135 4.74 5.37 -21.12
N GLY A 136 5.40 4.85 -20.09
CA GLY A 136 6.81 4.44 -20.16
C GLY A 136 7.11 3.26 -21.09
N ASN A 137 6.08 2.49 -21.49
CA ASN A 137 6.22 1.32 -22.35
C ASN A 137 5.58 1.48 -23.73
N TYR A 138 4.65 2.44 -23.89
CA TYR A 138 3.85 2.58 -25.10
C TYR A 138 4.60 3.30 -26.22
N ALA A 139 5.18 4.45 -25.95
CA ALA A 139 5.86 5.27 -26.93
C ALA A 139 7.34 5.48 -26.62
N ASP A 140 7.69 5.53 -25.35
CA ASP A 140 9.06 5.62 -24.88
C ASP A 140 9.71 4.23 -24.80
N LYS A 141 11.04 4.20 -24.98
CA LYS A 141 11.82 3.00 -24.79
C LYS A 141 12.65 3.15 -23.53
N LYS A 142 12.52 2.19 -22.61
CA LYS A 142 13.40 2.06 -21.46
C LYS A 142 14.61 1.24 -21.88
N ARG A 143 15.79 1.87 -21.88
CA ARG A 143 17.08 1.24 -22.18
C ARG A 143 17.97 1.09 -20.96
N PHE A 144 17.56 1.67 -19.82
CA PHE A 144 18.35 1.79 -18.58
C PHE A 144 19.64 2.60 -18.81
N GLU A 145 19.59 3.60 -19.70
CA GLU A 145 20.69 4.49 -20.02
C GLU A 145 20.47 5.85 -19.36
N GLU A 146 21.51 6.40 -18.74
CA GLU A 146 21.50 7.80 -18.30
C GLU A 146 21.72 8.70 -19.53
N ILE A 147 20.65 9.30 -20.02
CA ILE A 147 20.68 10.20 -21.16
C ILE A 147 20.48 11.63 -20.67
N GLU A 148 21.42 12.52 -20.96
CA GLU A 148 21.21 13.96 -20.74
C GLU A 148 20.35 14.52 -21.87
N TYR A 149 19.13 15.00 -21.52
CA TYR A 149 18.25 15.69 -22.44
C TYR A 149 18.43 17.21 -22.32
N THR A 150 18.62 17.89 -23.46
CA THR A 150 18.40 19.35 -23.55
C THR A 150 16.90 19.64 -23.65
N GLU A 151 16.47 20.88 -23.43
CA GLU A 151 15.05 21.24 -23.63
C GLU A 151 14.59 20.93 -25.06
N GLU A 152 15.41 21.22 -26.06
CA GLU A 152 15.11 20.96 -27.46
C GLU A 152 14.92 19.46 -27.75
N THR A 153 15.83 18.62 -27.28
CA THR A 153 15.74 17.16 -27.46
C THR A 153 14.58 16.56 -26.69
N TYR A 154 14.27 17.12 -25.52
CA TYR A 154 13.11 16.69 -24.72
C TYR A 154 11.80 16.98 -25.45
N LEU A 155 11.62 18.20 -25.98
CA LEU A 155 10.45 18.60 -26.75
C LEU A 155 10.29 17.78 -28.04
N SER A 156 11.39 17.50 -28.74
CA SER A 156 11.38 16.64 -29.94
C SER A 156 10.88 15.21 -29.62
N GLU A 157 11.23 14.67 -28.45
CA GLU A 157 10.72 13.38 -28.01
C GLU A 157 9.21 13.44 -27.65
N LEU A 158 8.73 14.55 -27.10
CA LEU A 158 7.28 14.76 -26.87
C LEU A 158 6.51 14.81 -28.19
N ASP A 159 7.04 15.47 -29.22
CA ASP A 159 6.43 15.49 -30.55
C ASP A 159 6.36 14.07 -31.14
N ARG A 160 7.43 13.29 -31.01
CA ARG A 160 7.45 11.88 -31.43
C ARG A 160 6.42 11.03 -30.67
N ILE A 161 6.24 11.27 -29.36
CA ILE A 161 5.23 10.58 -28.55
C ILE A 161 3.83 10.96 -29.05
N ARG A 162 3.59 12.24 -29.30
CA ARG A 162 2.33 12.76 -29.87
C ARG A 162 1.99 12.07 -31.19
N GLU A 163 2.92 12.01 -32.13
CA GLU A 163 2.70 11.33 -33.41
C GLU A 163 2.31 9.86 -33.26
N ARG A 164 2.90 9.15 -32.31
CA ARG A 164 2.64 7.72 -32.07
C ARG A 164 1.36 7.45 -31.29
N PHE A 165 0.95 8.40 -30.45
CA PHE A 165 -0.18 8.21 -29.55
C PHE A 165 -1.50 8.76 -30.13
N SER A 166 -1.45 9.82 -30.93
CA SER A 166 -2.63 10.45 -31.54
C SER A 166 -3.52 9.47 -32.34
N PRO A 167 -3.00 8.49 -33.09
CA PRO A 167 -3.86 7.53 -33.79
C PRO A 167 -4.77 6.75 -32.83
N LEU A 168 -4.24 6.28 -31.69
CA LEU A 168 -5.05 5.59 -30.68
C LEU A 168 -6.12 6.51 -30.09
N VAL A 169 -5.76 7.77 -29.75
CA VAL A 169 -6.73 8.75 -29.19
C VAL A 169 -7.88 8.96 -30.17
N ASN A 170 -7.60 9.13 -31.47
CA ASN A 170 -8.64 9.33 -32.49
C ASN A 170 -9.55 8.10 -32.62
N ILE A 171 -9.00 6.89 -32.61
CA ILE A 171 -9.78 5.64 -32.65
C ILE A 171 -10.67 5.54 -31.41
N CYS A 172 -10.13 5.81 -30.22
CA CYS A 172 -10.92 5.80 -28.99
C CYS A 172 -12.07 6.84 -29.05
N LYS A 173 -11.81 8.02 -29.60
CA LYS A 173 -12.82 9.07 -29.80
C LYS A 173 -13.91 8.62 -30.77
N GLU A 174 -13.55 8.00 -31.89
CA GLU A 174 -14.47 7.52 -32.92
C GLU A 174 -15.37 6.37 -32.41
N HIS A 175 -14.78 5.44 -31.67
CA HIS A 175 -15.49 4.24 -31.17
C HIS A 175 -16.14 4.43 -29.78
N GLY A 176 -15.96 5.56 -29.11
CA GLY A 176 -16.43 5.81 -27.74
C GLY A 176 -15.74 4.93 -26.69
N THR A 177 -14.54 4.47 -26.99
CA THR A 177 -13.73 3.62 -26.11
C THR A 177 -13.04 4.46 -25.05
N ALA A 178 -13.16 4.08 -23.77
CA ALA A 178 -12.44 4.74 -22.69
C ALA A 178 -10.96 4.35 -22.67
N MET A 179 -10.12 5.23 -22.14
CA MET A 179 -8.69 4.96 -21.99
C MET A 179 -8.27 5.05 -20.53
N ARG A 180 -7.43 4.11 -20.07
CA ARG A 180 -6.69 4.29 -18.83
C ARG A 180 -5.22 4.56 -19.14
N ILE A 181 -4.75 5.74 -18.75
CA ILE A 181 -3.32 6.06 -18.72
C ILE A 181 -2.80 5.61 -17.37
N GLY A 182 -2.02 4.53 -17.39
CA GLY A 182 -1.64 3.81 -16.17
C GLY A 182 -0.14 3.72 -15.98
N THR A 183 0.41 4.63 -15.17
CA THR A 183 1.82 4.65 -14.80
C THR A 183 2.10 3.66 -13.69
N ASN A 184 3.18 2.89 -13.84
CA ASN A 184 3.77 2.08 -12.79
C ASN A 184 5.16 2.65 -12.46
N HIS A 185 5.51 2.75 -11.18
CA HIS A 185 6.79 3.28 -10.70
C HIS A 185 7.98 2.58 -11.39
N GLY A 186 7.99 1.25 -11.40
CA GLY A 186 9.05 0.47 -12.03
C GLY A 186 9.15 0.56 -13.56
N SER A 187 8.24 1.26 -14.26
CA SER A 187 8.22 1.37 -15.72
C SER A 187 8.34 2.79 -16.27
N LEU A 188 8.89 3.72 -15.48
CA LEU A 188 9.17 5.07 -15.96
C LEU A 188 10.21 5.03 -17.09
N SER A 189 10.03 5.86 -18.13
CA SER A 189 11.01 5.96 -19.23
C SER A 189 12.31 6.62 -18.80
N ASP A 190 13.41 6.34 -19.51
CA ASP A 190 14.72 6.94 -19.22
C ASP A 190 14.66 8.48 -19.31
N ARG A 191 13.82 9.03 -20.19
CA ARG A 191 13.57 10.46 -20.35
C ARG A 191 12.95 11.09 -19.09
N ILE A 192 11.93 10.43 -18.53
CA ILE A 192 11.29 10.85 -17.27
C ILE A 192 12.27 10.72 -16.11
N LEU A 193 12.97 9.59 -16.01
CA LEU A 193 13.98 9.36 -14.97
C LEU A 193 15.10 10.42 -15.00
N SER A 194 15.57 10.79 -16.19
CA SER A 194 16.63 11.80 -16.36
C SER A 194 16.18 13.20 -15.95
N ARG A 195 14.90 13.57 -16.17
CA ARG A 195 14.38 14.91 -15.89
C ARG A 195 13.80 15.07 -14.48
N PHE A 196 13.01 14.09 -14.05
CA PHE A 196 12.23 14.16 -12.80
C PHE A 196 12.72 13.16 -11.74
N GLY A 197 13.61 12.24 -12.08
CA GLY A 197 14.09 11.18 -11.21
C GLY A 197 13.06 10.05 -11.01
N ASP A 198 13.46 9.08 -10.18
CA ASP A 198 12.61 7.96 -9.76
C ASP A 198 11.76 8.40 -8.56
N THR A 199 10.80 9.29 -8.81
CA THR A 199 10.03 10.04 -7.81
C THR A 199 8.53 10.01 -8.09
N PRO A 200 7.68 10.32 -7.09
CA PRO A 200 6.25 10.55 -7.30
C PRO A 200 5.96 11.58 -8.40
N LEU A 201 6.75 12.66 -8.47
CA LEU A 201 6.62 13.67 -9.52
C LEU A 201 6.91 13.08 -10.92
N GLY A 202 7.93 12.24 -11.06
CA GLY A 202 8.21 11.53 -12.30
C GLY A 202 7.06 10.64 -12.75
N MET A 203 6.38 9.97 -11.82
CA MET A 203 5.17 9.19 -12.12
C MET A 203 4.04 10.08 -12.63
N VAL A 204 3.80 11.21 -11.98
CA VAL A 204 2.73 12.16 -12.33
C VAL A 204 2.98 12.76 -13.71
N GLU A 205 4.17 13.32 -13.98
CA GLU A 205 4.50 13.93 -15.26
C GLU A 205 4.48 12.91 -16.40
N SER A 206 4.93 11.68 -16.16
CA SER A 206 4.82 10.58 -17.14
C SER A 206 3.37 10.36 -17.63
N ALA A 207 2.38 10.52 -16.75
CA ALA A 207 0.98 10.41 -17.14
C ALA A 207 0.44 11.71 -17.76
N LEU A 208 0.75 12.87 -17.16
CA LEU A 208 0.20 14.15 -17.58
C LEU A 208 0.65 14.54 -18.99
N GLU A 209 1.84 14.18 -19.43
CA GLU A 209 2.27 14.37 -20.81
C GLU A 209 1.31 13.70 -21.81
N PHE A 210 0.85 12.50 -21.52
CA PHE A 210 -0.13 11.78 -22.34
C PHE A 210 -1.53 12.38 -22.22
N VAL A 211 -1.92 12.82 -21.02
CA VAL A 211 -3.21 13.49 -20.80
C VAL A 211 -3.29 14.81 -21.57
N ARG A 212 -2.22 15.62 -21.57
CA ARG A 212 -2.15 16.88 -22.32
C ARG A 212 -2.34 16.64 -23.84
N ILE A 213 -1.79 15.55 -24.38
CA ILE A 213 -2.04 15.17 -25.78
C ILE A 213 -3.52 14.83 -26.01
N CYS A 214 -4.17 14.14 -25.06
CA CYS A 214 -5.60 13.84 -25.16
C CYS A 214 -6.45 15.11 -25.09
N GLU A 215 -6.16 16.03 -24.16
CA GLU A 215 -6.81 17.33 -24.04
C GLU A 215 -6.71 18.15 -25.34
N ASP A 216 -5.50 18.22 -25.93
CA ASP A 216 -5.29 18.90 -27.21
C ASP A 216 -6.09 18.29 -28.38
N LEU A 217 -6.41 17.00 -28.30
CA LEU A 217 -7.24 16.29 -29.27
C LEU A 217 -8.74 16.26 -28.87
N ASP A 218 -9.14 17.01 -27.83
CA ASP A 218 -10.51 17.05 -27.31
C ASP A 218 -11.05 15.64 -26.99
N TYR A 219 -10.24 14.82 -26.27
CA TYR A 219 -10.61 13.49 -25.82
C TYR A 219 -10.51 13.39 -24.30
N HIS A 220 -11.66 13.18 -23.64
CA HIS A 220 -11.79 13.26 -22.18
C HIS A 220 -12.26 11.97 -21.50
N GLN A 221 -12.39 10.86 -22.24
CA GLN A 221 -12.79 9.56 -21.67
C GLN A 221 -11.58 8.85 -21.05
N ILE A 222 -10.95 9.49 -20.05
CA ILE A 222 -9.67 9.10 -19.47
C ILE A 222 -9.82 8.73 -17.99
N ILE A 223 -9.13 7.67 -17.58
CA ILE A 223 -8.97 7.25 -16.18
C ILE A 223 -7.46 7.20 -15.90
N LEU A 224 -7.03 7.65 -14.72
CA LEU A 224 -5.61 7.71 -14.36
C LEU A 224 -5.26 6.69 -13.28
N SER A 225 -4.03 6.19 -13.30
CA SER A 225 -3.52 5.37 -12.19
C SER A 225 -2.02 5.54 -11.98
N MET A 226 -1.62 5.67 -10.69
CA MET A 226 -0.25 5.80 -10.21
C MET A 226 0.07 4.61 -9.32
N LYS A 227 0.61 3.53 -9.88
CA LYS A 227 0.85 2.29 -9.13
C LYS A 227 2.30 2.12 -8.74
N ALA A 228 2.52 1.72 -7.51
CA ALA A 228 3.83 1.34 -6.98
C ALA A 228 3.69 0.13 -6.05
N SER A 229 4.77 -0.60 -5.85
CA SER A 229 4.89 -1.68 -4.85
C SER A 229 5.05 -1.12 -3.43
N ASN A 230 5.59 0.10 -3.31
CA ASN A 230 5.69 0.84 -2.07
C ASN A 230 4.44 1.72 -1.84
N PRO A 231 3.61 1.45 -0.81
CA PRO A 231 2.40 2.23 -0.54
C PRO A 231 2.66 3.73 -0.33
N LYS A 232 3.78 4.13 0.28
CA LYS A 232 4.12 5.56 0.47
C LYS A 232 4.24 6.29 -0.85
N ILE A 233 5.06 5.77 -1.77
CA ILE A 233 5.25 6.36 -3.10
C ILE A 233 3.92 6.43 -3.86
N MET A 234 3.09 5.38 -3.74
CA MET A 234 1.78 5.35 -4.36
C MET A 234 0.87 6.47 -3.83
N ILE A 235 0.76 6.62 -2.51
CA ILE A 235 -0.08 7.63 -1.86
C ILE A 235 0.37 9.04 -2.25
N GLU A 236 1.66 9.33 -2.14
CA GLU A 236 2.25 10.62 -2.53
C GLU A 236 1.98 10.93 -4.00
N ALA A 237 2.17 9.95 -4.92
CA ALA A 237 1.93 10.14 -6.33
C ALA A 237 0.46 10.45 -6.67
N TYR A 238 -0.51 9.81 -6.01
CA TYR A 238 -1.93 10.13 -6.23
C TYR A 238 -2.31 11.49 -5.67
N ARG A 239 -1.85 11.85 -4.47
CA ARG A 239 -2.08 13.18 -3.89
C ARG A 239 -1.50 14.26 -4.79
N LEU A 240 -0.27 14.10 -5.25
CA LEU A 240 0.39 15.03 -6.16
C LEU A 240 -0.30 15.10 -7.53
N LEU A 241 -0.76 13.94 -8.07
CA LEU A 241 -1.53 13.91 -9.32
C LEU A 241 -2.79 14.78 -9.24
N VAL A 242 -3.53 14.69 -8.13
CA VAL A 242 -4.75 15.49 -7.95
C VAL A 242 -4.43 16.97 -7.94
N VAL A 243 -3.39 17.40 -7.22
CA VAL A 243 -2.94 18.80 -7.22
C VAL A 243 -2.59 19.27 -8.63
N LYS A 244 -1.77 18.49 -9.34
CA LYS A 244 -1.35 18.84 -10.70
C LYS A 244 -2.51 18.88 -11.70
N MET A 245 -3.46 17.96 -11.58
CA MET A 245 -4.68 18.02 -12.39
C MET A 245 -5.51 19.29 -12.11
N GLN A 246 -5.65 19.67 -10.84
CA GLN A 246 -6.38 20.89 -10.46
C GLN A 246 -5.71 22.16 -11.00
N GLU A 247 -4.36 22.25 -10.94
CA GLU A 247 -3.58 23.34 -11.53
C GLU A 247 -3.83 23.51 -13.04
N GLU A 248 -4.07 22.40 -13.74
CA GLU A 248 -4.35 22.39 -15.19
C GLU A 248 -5.85 22.34 -15.54
N GLY A 249 -6.75 22.50 -14.55
CA GLY A 249 -8.21 22.48 -14.77
C GLY A 249 -8.78 21.08 -15.07
N MET A 250 -8.05 20.03 -14.73
CA MET A 250 -8.43 18.63 -14.97
C MET A 250 -9.02 17.99 -13.71
N ASN A 251 -9.90 16.99 -13.88
CA ASN A 251 -10.50 16.24 -12.79
C ASN A 251 -10.82 14.78 -13.18
N TYR A 252 -9.85 14.09 -13.76
CA TYR A 252 -10.01 12.71 -14.21
C TYR A 252 -10.21 11.73 -13.06
N PRO A 253 -11.05 10.67 -13.23
CA PRO A 253 -11.22 9.61 -12.24
C PRO A 253 -9.96 8.80 -12.03
N LEU A 254 -9.81 8.30 -10.80
CA LEU A 254 -8.63 7.59 -10.33
C LEU A 254 -8.89 6.09 -10.17
N HIS A 255 -7.97 5.27 -10.70
CA HIS A 255 -7.97 3.82 -10.50
C HIS A 255 -6.87 3.43 -9.52
N LEU A 256 -7.25 3.08 -8.29
CA LEU A 256 -6.32 2.74 -7.22
C LEU A 256 -5.85 1.28 -7.27
N GLY A 257 -4.63 1.05 -6.83
CA GLY A 257 -4.10 -0.30 -6.62
C GLY A 257 -2.61 -0.30 -6.33
N VAL A 258 -2.20 -1.11 -5.36
CA VAL A 258 -0.80 -1.42 -5.10
C VAL A 258 -0.35 -2.48 -6.11
N THR A 259 0.81 -2.32 -6.73
CA THR A 259 1.40 -3.38 -7.56
C THR A 259 2.20 -4.35 -6.71
N GLU A 260 2.27 -5.60 -7.14
CA GLU A 260 3.12 -6.63 -6.53
C GLU A 260 2.94 -6.70 -5.00
N ALA A 261 1.66 -6.65 -4.55
CA ALA A 261 1.35 -6.60 -3.12
C ALA A 261 1.75 -7.89 -2.37
N GLY A 262 1.82 -9.01 -3.09
CA GLY A 262 2.17 -10.32 -2.53
C GLY A 262 0.95 -11.22 -2.33
N GLU A 263 1.10 -12.25 -1.53
CA GLU A 263 0.06 -13.26 -1.27
C GLU A 263 -0.48 -13.19 0.16
N GLY A 264 -1.62 -13.82 0.38
CA GLY A 264 -2.18 -14.06 1.70
C GLY A 264 -2.40 -12.78 2.51
N GLU A 265 -2.02 -12.83 3.78
CA GLU A 265 -2.15 -11.72 4.73
C GLU A 265 -1.36 -10.48 4.28
N ASP A 266 -0.12 -10.66 3.82
CA ASP A 266 0.77 -9.55 3.44
C ASP A 266 0.20 -8.72 2.29
N GLY A 267 -0.36 -9.40 1.27
CA GLY A 267 -0.96 -8.74 0.11
C GLY A 267 -2.22 -7.93 0.49
N ARG A 268 -3.05 -8.48 1.38
CA ARG A 268 -4.25 -7.82 1.90
C ARG A 268 -3.90 -6.59 2.73
N ILE A 269 -2.95 -6.70 3.66
CA ILE A 269 -2.46 -5.61 4.49
C ILE A 269 -1.89 -4.49 3.61
N LYS A 270 -0.98 -4.82 2.69
CA LYS A 270 -0.31 -3.85 1.81
C LYS A 270 -1.32 -3.13 0.92
N SER A 271 -2.30 -3.85 0.37
CA SER A 271 -3.39 -3.28 -0.44
C SER A 271 -4.28 -2.35 0.40
N ALA A 272 -4.66 -2.75 1.61
CA ALA A 272 -5.48 -1.93 2.50
C ALA A 272 -4.74 -0.66 2.98
N VAL A 273 -3.45 -0.76 3.28
CA VAL A 273 -2.60 0.39 3.62
C VAL A 273 -2.57 1.40 2.47
N GLY A 274 -2.31 0.97 1.23
CA GLY A 274 -2.20 1.88 0.10
C GLY A 274 -3.54 2.41 -0.40
N ILE A 275 -4.47 1.52 -0.73
CA ILE A 275 -5.80 1.88 -1.27
C ILE A 275 -6.64 2.55 -0.19
N GLY A 276 -6.67 1.97 1.03
CA GLY A 276 -7.49 2.45 2.13
C GLY A 276 -7.12 3.88 2.55
N THR A 277 -5.84 4.22 2.62
CA THR A 277 -5.39 5.60 2.93
C THR A 277 -5.94 6.61 1.93
N LEU A 278 -5.88 6.31 0.63
CA LEU A 278 -6.43 7.20 -0.40
C LEU A 278 -7.95 7.28 -0.34
N LEU A 279 -8.63 6.18 -0.05
CA LEU A 279 -10.08 6.17 0.16
C LEU A 279 -10.49 6.98 1.41
N GLU A 280 -9.70 6.97 2.49
CA GLU A 280 -9.90 7.86 3.65
C GLU A 280 -9.76 9.35 3.27
N ASP A 281 -8.86 9.68 2.34
CA ASP A 281 -8.73 11.03 1.77
C ASP A 281 -9.84 11.39 0.75
N GLY A 282 -10.79 10.47 0.48
CA GLY A 282 -11.86 10.63 -0.50
C GLY A 282 -11.43 10.42 -1.96
N LEU A 283 -10.21 9.93 -2.19
CA LEU A 283 -9.63 9.70 -3.53
C LEU A 283 -9.88 8.27 -4.00
N GLY A 284 -10.35 8.12 -5.23
CA GLY A 284 -10.52 6.82 -5.90
C GLY A 284 -11.92 6.57 -6.43
N ASP A 285 -11.99 6.15 -7.70
CA ASP A 285 -13.23 5.88 -8.44
C ASP A 285 -13.31 4.44 -8.89
N THR A 286 -12.18 3.75 -9.03
CA THR A 286 -12.11 2.29 -9.19
C THR A 286 -10.94 1.73 -8.40
N VAL A 287 -11.05 0.48 -7.96
CA VAL A 287 -9.99 -0.20 -7.21
C VAL A 287 -9.66 -1.55 -7.82
N ARG A 288 -8.38 -1.96 -7.69
CA ARG A 288 -7.94 -3.34 -7.83
C ARG A 288 -7.02 -3.72 -6.68
N VAL A 289 -7.45 -4.67 -5.90
CA VAL A 289 -6.55 -5.42 -5.02
C VAL A 289 -5.76 -6.41 -5.90
N SER A 290 -4.45 -6.50 -5.70
CA SER A 290 -3.58 -7.35 -6.53
C SER A 290 -2.92 -8.39 -5.63
N LEU A 291 -3.43 -9.62 -5.65
CA LEU A 291 -2.91 -10.73 -4.86
C LEU A 291 -2.25 -11.78 -5.76
N THR A 292 -1.25 -12.47 -5.23
CA THR A 292 -0.67 -13.66 -5.86
C THR A 292 -1.58 -14.88 -5.56
N GLU A 293 -2.84 -14.79 -6.01
CA GLU A 293 -3.92 -15.77 -5.82
C GLU A 293 -4.78 -15.80 -7.08
N GLU A 294 -5.76 -16.71 -7.15
CA GLU A 294 -6.75 -16.68 -8.24
C GLU A 294 -7.56 -15.37 -8.20
N PRO A 295 -7.81 -14.74 -9.36
CA PRO A 295 -8.35 -13.38 -9.39
C PRO A 295 -9.76 -13.23 -8.79
N GLU A 296 -10.58 -14.29 -8.76
CA GLU A 296 -11.87 -14.28 -8.09
C GLU A 296 -11.77 -14.05 -6.58
N PHE A 297 -10.65 -14.39 -5.93
CA PHE A 297 -10.40 -14.14 -4.50
C PHE A 297 -10.00 -12.68 -4.19
N GLU A 298 -9.61 -11.89 -5.20
CA GLU A 298 -9.41 -10.45 -5.03
C GLU A 298 -10.73 -9.71 -4.74
N MET A 299 -11.87 -10.23 -5.24
CA MET A 299 -13.17 -9.53 -5.18
C MET A 299 -13.70 -9.33 -3.77
N PRO A 300 -13.80 -10.36 -2.91
CA PRO A 300 -14.28 -10.17 -1.54
C PRO A 300 -13.47 -9.13 -0.77
N VAL A 301 -12.15 -9.14 -0.93
CA VAL A 301 -11.23 -8.19 -0.30
C VAL A 301 -11.50 -6.76 -0.78
N ALA A 302 -11.62 -6.56 -2.09
CA ALA A 302 -11.90 -5.26 -2.69
C ALA A 302 -13.28 -4.72 -2.28
N ILE A 303 -14.31 -5.59 -2.27
CA ILE A 303 -15.67 -5.25 -1.84
C ILE A 303 -15.67 -4.77 -0.39
N LYS A 304 -15.09 -5.54 0.55
CA LYS A 304 -15.02 -5.18 1.97
C LYS A 304 -14.29 -3.86 2.19
N LEU A 305 -13.21 -3.63 1.45
CA LEU A 305 -12.45 -2.39 1.53
C LEU A 305 -13.28 -1.18 1.07
N VAL A 306 -14.01 -1.31 -0.05
CA VAL A 306 -14.82 -0.23 -0.63
C VAL A 306 -16.11 0.01 0.16
N ASP A 307 -16.76 -1.06 0.65
CA ASP A 307 -18.04 -0.98 1.37
C ASP A 307 -17.96 -0.08 2.61
N ARG A 308 -16.81 0.00 3.22
CA ARG A 308 -16.52 0.91 4.34
C ARG A 308 -16.83 2.37 4.03
N TYR A 309 -16.77 2.78 2.75
CA TYR A 309 -16.91 4.17 2.32
C TYR A 309 -18.28 4.55 1.78
N LYS A 310 -19.22 3.61 1.61
CA LYS A 310 -20.57 3.86 1.08
C LYS A 310 -21.34 4.92 1.88
N ASN A 311 -21.16 4.98 3.21
CA ASN A 311 -21.82 5.93 4.11
C ASN A 311 -20.82 6.73 4.96
N ARG A 312 -19.60 6.90 4.49
CA ARG A 312 -18.52 7.50 5.29
C ARG A 312 -18.80 8.96 5.66
N SER A 313 -19.47 9.73 4.81
CA SER A 313 -19.84 11.12 5.08
C SER A 313 -20.74 11.32 6.30
N GLY A 314 -21.37 10.27 6.81
CA GLY A 314 -22.21 10.30 8.02
C GLY A 314 -21.41 10.24 9.34
N HIS A 315 -20.08 10.31 9.32
CA HIS A 315 -19.26 10.30 10.53
C HIS A 315 -19.45 11.57 11.39
N LYS A 316 -19.12 11.48 12.69
CA LYS A 316 -19.10 12.64 13.60
C LYS A 316 -18.10 13.68 13.06
N LYS A 317 -18.53 14.96 12.99
CA LYS A 317 -17.70 16.05 12.51
C LYS A 317 -16.38 16.14 13.26
N ILE A 318 -15.30 16.30 12.52
CA ILE A 318 -13.95 16.50 13.03
C ILE A 318 -13.61 17.99 12.88
N GLU A 319 -13.21 18.63 13.98
CA GLU A 319 -12.82 20.04 13.96
C GLU A 319 -11.45 20.20 13.29
N ALA A 320 -11.37 21.15 12.38
CA ALA A 320 -10.14 21.48 11.67
C ALA A 320 -9.02 21.93 12.63
N VAL A 321 -7.79 21.63 12.28
CA VAL A 321 -6.59 21.99 13.04
C VAL A 321 -5.67 22.81 12.15
N GLU A 322 -5.34 24.01 12.60
CA GLU A 322 -4.41 24.91 11.91
C GLU A 322 -3.31 25.39 12.88
N PRO A 323 -2.07 25.57 12.42
CA PRO A 323 -1.58 25.19 11.07
C PRO A 323 -1.48 23.67 10.91
N ASN A 324 -1.45 23.21 9.63
CA ASN A 324 -1.15 21.81 9.34
C ASN A 324 0.37 21.57 9.44
N PRO A 325 0.87 20.79 10.42
CA PRO A 325 2.29 20.51 10.56
C PRO A 325 2.76 19.28 9.75
N ILE A 326 1.86 18.63 9.01
CA ILE A 326 2.12 17.39 8.27
C ILE A 326 2.18 17.71 6.79
N ASP A 327 3.33 17.40 6.15
CA ASP A 327 3.46 17.47 4.71
C ASP A 327 2.80 16.22 4.06
N PRO A 328 1.76 16.37 3.22
CA PRO A 328 1.09 15.24 2.59
C PRO A 328 1.87 14.64 1.42
N PHE A 329 2.95 15.27 0.98
CA PHE A 329 3.75 14.92 -0.19
C PHE A 329 5.17 14.45 0.15
N GLU A 330 5.56 14.54 1.43
CA GLU A 330 6.85 14.08 1.90
C GLU A 330 6.72 13.32 3.22
N TYR A 331 7.32 12.12 3.27
CA TYR A 331 7.34 11.32 4.48
C TYR A 331 8.30 11.88 5.52
N ASN A 332 7.76 12.50 6.56
CA ASN A 332 8.50 13.02 7.70
C ASN A 332 8.06 12.34 9.01
N VAL A 333 9.01 11.68 9.69
CA VAL A 333 8.71 11.02 10.97
C VAL A 333 8.55 12.05 12.06
N PHE A 334 7.36 12.11 12.67
CA PHE A 334 7.16 12.84 13.91
C PHE A 334 7.95 12.18 15.04
N ARG A 335 8.98 12.88 15.53
CA ARG A 335 9.86 12.40 16.60
C ARG A 335 9.39 12.93 17.94
N SER A 336 8.91 12.01 18.80
CA SER A 336 8.63 12.29 20.22
C SER A 336 9.88 12.21 21.09
N ALA A 337 9.76 12.56 22.36
CA ALA A 337 10.71 12.13 23.38
C ALA A 337 10.73 10.60 23.49
N SER A 338 11.77 10.05 24.08
CA SER A 338 11.85 8.61 24.36
C SER A 338 11.39 8.31 25.79
N VAL A 339 10.40 7.41 25.93
CA VAL A 339 10.01 6.84 27.22
C VAL A 339 10.14 5.32 27.12
N LEU A 340 10.95 4.72 27.98
CA LEU A 340 11.37 3.35 27.82
C LEU A 340 12.06 3.15 26.46
N ASN A 341 11.55 2.18 25.69
CA ASN A 341 12.00 1.94 24.31
C ASN A 341 10.97 2.44 23.25
N ILE A 342 10.07 3.38 23.63
CA ILE A 342 9.03 3.96 22.78
C ILE A 342 9.39 5.41 22.44
N GLY A 343 9.25 5.80 21.17
CA GLY A 343 9.59 7.16 20.72
C GLY A 343 11.08 7.38 20.46
N GLY A 344 11.49 8.63 20.31
CA GLY A 344 12.85 9.00 19.93
C GLY A 344 13.26 8.43 18.57
N THR A 345 14.35 7.67 18.55
CA THR A 345 14.86 6.98 17.36
C THR A 345 14.43 5.50 17.29
N ASN A 346 13.61 5.05 18.25
CA ASN A 346 13.15 3.67 18.26
C ASN A 346 12.13 3.42 17.13
N VAL A 347 12.15 2.21 16.59
CA VAL A 347 11.09 1.74 15.69
C VAL A 347 9.76 1.61 16.45
N PRO A 348 8.60 1.73 15.78
CA PRO A 348 7.31 1.59 16.44
C PRO A 348 7.15 0.24 17.15
N ARG A 349 6.51 0.26 18.33
CA ARG A 349 6.35 -0.91 19.20
C ARG A 349 5.01 -1.60 19.00
N VAL A 350 4.98 -2.90 19.31
CA VAL A 350 3.76 -3.72 19.24
C VAL A 350 3.32 -4.07 20.65
N ILE A 351 2.06 -3.79 20.96
CA ILE A 351 1.38 -4.16 22.20
C ILE A 351 0.39 -5.27 21.90
N SER A 352 0.57 -6.44 22.49
CA SER A 352 -0.36 -7.56 22.39
C SER A 352 -1.39 -7.55 23.52
N ASP A 353 -2.67 -7.55 23.16
CA ASP A 353 -3.78 -7.52 24.12
C ASP A 353 -4.15 -8.94 24.58
N TYR A 354 -3.96 -9.19 25.87
CA TYR A 354 -4.32 -10.43 26.56
C TYR A 354 -5.37 -10.23 27.65
N SER A 355 -5.97 -9.03 27.74
CA SER A 355 -6.95 -8.68 28.76
C SER A 355 -8.22 -9.52 28.71
N HIS A 356 -8.56 -10.04 27.55
CA HIS A 356 -9.77 -10.86 27.32
C HIS A 356 -9.55 -12.36 27.62
N ARG A 357 -8.37 -12.78 28.06
CA ARG A 357 -8.10 -14.18 28.38
C ARG A 357 -8.45 -14.49 29.82
N ASP A 358 -9.09 -15.62 30.04
CA ASP A 358 -9.40 -16.11 31.40
C ASP A 358 -8.15 -16.60 32.15
N ALA A 359 -7.19 -17.18 31.42
CA ALA A 359 -5.89 -17.62 31.94
C ALA A 359 -4.79 -17.41 30.94
N ILE A 360 -3.60 -17.07 31.44
CA ILE A 360 -2.39 -16.86 30.62
C ILE A 360 -1.31 -17.79 31.14
N PHE A 361 -0.91 -18.75 30.32
CA PHE A 361 0.14 -19.72 30.61
C PHE A 361 1.43 -19.32 29.91
N GLN A 362 2.56 -19.81 30.40
CA GLN A 362 3.88 -19.58 29.81
C GLN A 362 3.90 -19.93 28.31
N CYS A 363 3.31 -21.06 27.92
CA CYS A 363 3.19 -21.48 26.52
C CYS A 363 2.32 -20.56 25.67
N SER A 364 1.43 -19.74 26.28
CA SER A 364 0.60 -18.78 25.55
C SER A 364 1.42 -17.68 24.85
N LEU A 365 2.64 -17.40 25.35
CA LEU A 365 3.52 -16.38 24.80
C LEU A 365 4.11 -16.75 23.43
N ILE A 366 4.00 -18.03 23.01
CA ILE A 366 4.40 -18.46 21.65
C ILE A 366 3.62 -17.68 20.57
N ASN A 367 2.37 -17.30 20.86
CA ASN A 367 1.52 -16.54 19.95
C ASN A 367 2.01 -15.11 19.68
N ILE A 368 2.88 -14.60 20.55
CA ILE A 368 3.47 -13.27 20.44
C ILE A 368 5.00 -13.30 20.31
N GLY A 369 5.52 -14.43 19.82
CA GLY A 369 6.91 -14.55 19.42
C GLY A 369 7.90 -14.99 20.51
N TYR A 370 7.43 -15.48 21.67
CA TYR A 370 8.29 -15.97 22.74
C TYR A 370 8.10 -17.47 22.96
N VAL A 371 9.17 -18.24 22.78
CA VAL A 371 9.17 -19.70 22.95
C VAL A 371 10.06 -20.06 24.14
N TYR A 372 9.48 -20.56 25.22
CA TYR A 372 10.23 -21.08 26.34
C TYR A 372 10.72 -22.48 26.05
N LYS A 373 12.01 -22.73 26.28
CA LYS A 373 12.65 -24.06 26.18
C LYS A 373 12.97 -24.55 27.59
N GLU A 374 12.16 -25.44 28.11
CA GLU A 374 12.27 -25.97 29.45
C GLU A 374 13.63 -26.62 29.72
N GLU A 375 14.15 -27.39 28.75
CA GLU A 375 15.43 -28.10 28.88
C GLU A 375 16.63 -27.16 29.11
N LEU A 376 16.53 -25.90 28.65
CA LEU A 376 17.60 -24.90 28.72
C LEU A 376 17.29 -23.79 29.73
N ASP A 377 16.11 -23.79 30.30
CA ASP A 377 15.57 -22.67 31.10
C ASP A 377 15.76 -21.30 30.41
N LYS A 378 15.39 -21.24 29.11
CA LYS A 378 15.63 -20.08 28.26
C LYS A 378 14.44 -19.74 27.36
N TRP A 379 14.26 -18.45 27.14
CA TRP A 379 13.35 -17.92 26.15
C TRP A 379 14.05 -17.75 24.79
N ASN A 380 13.44 -18.31 23.76
CA ASN A 380 13.77 -18.01 22.36
C ASN A 380 12.86 -16.88 21.88
N ILE A 381 13.45 -15.81 21.38
CA ILE A 381 12.74 -14.59 20.98
C ILE A 381 12.76 -14.51 19.45
N LYS A 382 11.56 -14.50 18.85
CA LYS A 382 11.42 -14.38 17.39
C LYS A 382 11.47 -12.92 16.95
N ASP A 383 11.72 -12.66 15.68
CA ASP A 383 11.75 -11.32 15.09
C ASP A 383 10.42 -10.55 15.18
N ASN A 384 9.31 -11.28 15.25
CA ASN A 384 7.96 -10.75 15.48
C ASN A 384 7.52 -10.87 16.95
N ALA A 385 8.46 -10.84 17.89
CA ALA A 385 8.13 -10.80 19.30
C ALA A 385 7.57 -9.44 19.70
N SER A 386 6.40 -9.44 20.37
CA SER A 386 5.77 -8.24 20.90
C SER A 386 6.68 -7.54 21.91
N ASP A 387 6.66 -6.21 21.91
CA ASP A 387 7.45 -5.42 22.86
C ASP A 387 6.75 -5.34 24.22
N TYR A 388 5.42 -5.32 24.23
CA TYR A 388 4.60 -5.27 25.43
C TYR A 388 3.40 -6.22 25.35
N ILE A 389 2.97 -6.68 26.51
CA ILE A 389 1.73 -7.42 26.71
C ILE A 389 0.81 -6.64 27.64
N TYR A 390 -0.45 -6.40 27.23
CA TYR A 390 -1.46 -5.81 28.10
C TYR A 390 -2.32 -6.91 28.72
N LEU A 391 -2.40 -6.90 30.04
CA LEU A 391 -3.06 -7.92 30.84
C LEU A 391 -4.41 -7.47 31.40
N GLY A 392 -4.71 -6.14 31.39
CA GLY A 392 -5.87 -5.60 32.10
C GLY A 392 -5.79 -5.92 33.58
N LYS A 393 -6.75 -6.72 34.08
CA LYS A 393 -6.83 -7.22 35.48
C LYS A 393 -6.04 -8.51 35.74
N ASN A 394 -5.58 -9.18 34.67
CA ASN A 394 -4.92 -10.49 34.77
C ASN A 394 -3.50 -10.40 35.34
N LYS A 395 -3.01 -11.50 35.88
CA LYS A 395 -1.67 -11.63 36.45
C LYS A 395 -0.92 -12.79 35.76
N LEU A 396 0.39 -12.72 35.78
CA LEU A 396 1.25 -13.81 35.37
C LEU A 396 1.89 -14.42 36.63
N ASP A 397 1.83 -15.73 36.75
CA ASP A 397 2.41 -16.53 37.85
C ASP A 397 3.78 -17.15 37.49
N PHE A 398 4.35 -16.71 36.37
CA PHE A 398 5.66 -17.18 35.84
C PHE A 398 6.56 -16.01 35.43
N ASP A 399 7.85 -16.30 35.30
CA ASP A 399 8.85 -15.34 34.83
C ASP A 399 8.80 -15.14 33.32
N ILE A 400 8.91 -13.89 32.90
CA ILE A 400 8.89 -13.50 31.49
C ILE A 400 10.27 -13.01 31.02
N PRO A 401 10.52 -13.01 29.69
CA PRO A 401 11.75 -12.43 29.14
C PRO A 401 11.90 -10.96 29.53
N GLY A 402 13.11 -10.54 29.85
CA GLY A 402 13.40 -9.14 30.20
C GLY A 402 13.11 -8.12 29.08
N THR A 403 12.91 -8.59 27.85
CA THR A 403 12.57 -7.77 26.67
C THR A 403 11.05 -7.53 26.54
N LEU A 404 10.20 -8.26 27.28
CA LEU A 404 8.76 -8.12 27.26
C LEU A 404 8.30 -7.22 28.42
N GLY A 405 7.71 -6.08 28.10
CA GLY A 405 7.08 -5.20 29.10
C GLY A 405 5.64 -5.65 29.41
N VAL A 406 5.21 -5.45 30.63
CA VAL A 406 3.83 -5.74 31.08
C VAL A 406 3.09 -4.44 31.32
N ILE A 407 1.90 -4.31 30.73
CA ILE A 407 0.99 -3.19 30.97
C ILE A 407 -0.23 -3.74 31.71
N GLN A 408 -0.61 -3.11 32.82
CA GLN A 408 -1.79 -3.48 33.62
C GLN A 408 -2.60 -2.25 33.99
N ASP A 409 -3.92 -2.42 34.18
CA ASP A 409 -4.74 -1.36 34.73
C ASP A 409 -4.21 -0.95 36.10
N LEU A 410 -4.25 0.33 36.45
CA LEU A 410 -3.67 0.87 37.69
C LEU A 410 -4.12 0.11 38.95
N ALA A 411 -5.39 -0.26 39.00
CA ALA A 411 -5.95 -1.01 40.14
C ALA A 411 -5.39 -2.42 40.32
N HIS A 412 -4.75 -2.98 39.31
CA HIS A 412 -4.21 -4.34 39.28
C HIS A 412 -2.69 -4.37 39.03
N TRP A 413 -2.09 -3.19 38.92
CA TRP A 413 -0.67 -3.06 38.63
C TRP A 413 0.20 -3.64 39.75
N ASP A 414 1.08 -4.56 39.37
CA ASP A 414 2.08 -5.12 40.29
C ASP A 414 3.38 -4.29 40.21
N GLU A 415 3.57 -3.40 41.17
CA GLU A 415 4.73 -2.51 41.26
C GLU A 415 6.05 -3.26 41.58
N ASN A 416 5.95 -4.49 42.12
CA ASN A 416 7.11 -5.29 42.49
C ASN A 416 7.66 -6.10 41.30
N ARG A 417 6.87 -6.23 40.24
CA ARG A 417 7.31 -6.92 39.03
C ARG A 417 8.20 -6.01 38.18
N SER A 418 9.39 -6.48 37.87
CA SER A 418 10.25 -5.79 36.90
C SER A 418 9.56 -5.67 35.53
N ASN A 419 9.80 -4.58 34.80
CA ASN A 419 9.20 -4.26 33.50
C ASN A 419 7.65 -4.24 33.50
N SER A 420 7.04 -3.88 34.63
CA SER A 420 5.59 -3.70 34.77
C SER A 420 5.23 -2.21 34.87
N TYR A 421 4.22 -1.81 34.12
CA TYR A 421 3.82 -0.40 33.96
C TYR A 421 2.32 -0.24 34.10
N PRO A 422 1.83 0.80 34.83
CA PRO A 422 0.41 1.05 34.97
C PRO A 422 -0.17 1.70 33.70
N LEU A 423 -1.38 1.28 33.34
CA LEU A 423 -2.26 1.97 32.40
C LEU A 423 -3.25 2.79 33.20
N LEU A 424 -3.31 4.08 32.91
CA LEU A 424 -4.17 5.06 33.58
C LEU A 424 -5.27 5.53 32.62
N ASN A 425 -6.46 5.72 33.12
CA ASN A 425 -7.47 6.57 32.49
C ASN A 425 -7.22 8.05 32.87
N LEU A 426 -7.98 8.98 32.29
CA LEU A 426 -7.79 10.40 32.48
C LEU A 426 -7.97 10.86 33.95
N ASP A 427 -8.95 10.29 34.71
CA ASP A 427 -9.19 10.66 36.09
C ASP A 427 -8.11 10.12 37.03
N GLU A 428 -7.68 8.88 36.80
CA GLU A 428 -6.52 8.30 37.48
C GLU A 428 -5.25 9.11 37.22
N TYR A 429 -5.02 9.54 36.01
CA TYR A 429 -3.85 10.32 35.62
C TYR A 429 -3.77 11.67 36.35
N ARG A 430 -4.90 12.35 36.55
CA ARG A 430 -4.95 13.62 37.29
C ARG A 430 -4.54 13.47 38.75
N THR A 431 -4.76 12.32 39.35
CA THR A 431 -4.47 12.03 40.77
C THR A 431 -3.19 11.22 40.97
N PHE A 432 -2.60 10.68 39.90
CA PHE A 432 -1.43 9.81 39.98
C PHE A 432 -0.20 10.54 40.48
N LYS A 433 0.34 10.10 41.62
CA LYS A 433 1.44 10.76 42.33
C LYS A 433 2.84 10.29 41.87
N ARG A 434 2.95 9.14 41.18
CA ARG A 434 4.21 8.51 40.83
C ARG A 434 4.65 8.83 39.39
N LYS A 435 4.46 10.06 38.94
CA LYS A 435 4.79 10.53 37.57
C LYS A 435 6.29 10.48 37.24
N HIS A 436 7.15 10.17 38.20
CA HIS A 436 8.57 9.90 37.96
C HIS A 436 8.83 8.48 37.40
N LEU A 437 7.83 7.58 37.45
CA LEU A 437 7.90 6.24 36.85
C LEU A 437 7.25 6.23 35.47
N PRO A 438 7.75 5.42 34.52
CA PRO A 438 7.07 5.24 33.25
C PRO A 438 5.66 4.71 33.42
N HIS A 439 4.71 5.30 32.72
CA HIS A 439 3.30 4.92 32.75
C HIS A 439 2.60 5.20 31.41
N PHE A 440 1.48 4.53 31.19
CA PHE A 440 0.66 4.68 30.00
C PHE A 440 -0.62 5.42 30.33
N LEU A 441 -1.01 6.39 29.49
CA LEU A 441 -2.24 7.15 29.64
C LEU A 441 -3.16 6.87 28.45
N LYS A 442 -4.28 6.20 28.68
CA LYS A 442 -5.29 5.96 27.65
C LYS A 442 -6.29 7.11 27.59
N ILE A 443 -6.38 7.73 26.42
CA ILE A 443 -7.27 8.87 26.16
C ILE A 443 -7.97 8.71 24.81
N MET A 444 -9.15 9.34 24.73
CA MET A 444 -9.83 9.56 23.47
C MET A 444 -9.31 10.83 22.79
N VAL A 445 -9.43 10.92 21.47
CA VAL A 445 -9.12 12.17 20.74
C VAL A 445 -9.90 13.36 21.30
N ASP A 446 -11.15 13.14 21.70
CA ASP A 446 -12.04 14.18 22.26
C ASP A 446 -11.62 14.66 23.67
N ASP A 447 -10.73 13.94 24.38
CA ASP A 447 -10.19 14.36 25.68
C ASP A 447 -9.10 15.44 25.57
N LEU A 448 -8.53 15.62 24.36
CA LEU A 448 -7.44 16.56 24.12
C LEU A 448 -7.91 18.01 24.28
N ASN A 449 -7.29 18.71 25.20
CA ASN A 449 -7.55 20.14 25.48
C ASN A 449 -6.32 20.80 26.13
N GLU A 450 -6.32 22.13 26.27
CA GLU A 450 -5.18 22.89 26.79
C GLU A 450 -4.77 22.43 28.20
N ALA A 451 -5.73 22.13 29.07
CA ALA A 451 -5.42 21.68 30.44
C ALA A 451 -4.67 20.33 30.42
N LEU A 452 -5.02 19.42 29.52
CA LEU A 452 -4.32 18.14 29.36
C LEU A 452 -2.93 18.35 28.71
N TYR A 453 -2.82 19.24 27.71
CA TYR A 453 -1.51 19.55 27.10
C TYR A 453 -0.53 20.12 28.15
N ASP A 454 -1.00 20.98 29.06
CA ASP A 454 -0.17 21.52 30.15
C ASP A 454 0.34 20.43 31.11
N LEU A 455 -0.47 19.41 31.38
CA LEU A 455 -0.08 18.26 32.20
C LEU A 455 0.95 17.39 31.46
N LEU A 456 0.70 17.08 30.18
CA LEU A 456 1.56 16.22 29.38
C LEU A 456 2.93 16.85 29.14
N ARG A 457 3.00 18.15 28.86
CA ARG A 457 4.28 18.86 28.69
C ARG A 457 5.20 18.78 29.92
N LYS A 458 4.63 18.60 31.12
CA LYS A 458 5.36 18.48 32.38
C LYS A 458 5.68 17.06 32.77
N ASP A 459 5.17 16.08 32.03
CA ASP A 459 5.27 14.66 32.37
C ASP A 459 6.10 13.89 31.33
N ALA A 460 7.40 13.85 31.55
CA ALA A 460 8.35 13.21 30.65
C ALA A 460 8.31 11.66 30.67
N GLN A 461 7.52 11.06 31.57
CA GLN A 461 7.43 9.59 31.71
C GLN A 461 6.12 9.00 31.17
N CYS A 462 5.25 9.84 30.63
CA CYS A 462 3.96 9.44 30.10
C CYS A 462 4.04 8.98 28.65
N VAL A 463 3.54 7.78 28.36
CA VAL A 463 3.26 7.27 27.02
C VAL A 463 1.76 7.42 26.76
N ILE A 464 1.38 8.15 25.74
CA ILE A 464 -0.02 8.36 25.35
C ILE A 464 -0.52 7.12 24.57
N VAL A 465 -1.66 6.55 24.97
CA VAL A 465 -2.40 5.53 24.23
C VAL A 465 -3.64 6.21 23.65
N LEU A 466 -3.53 6.64 22.38
CA LEU A 466 -4.54 7.45 21.72
C LEU A 466 -5.58 6.57 21.04
N SER A 467 -6.87 6.84 21.29
CA SER A 467 -8.01 6.12 20.74
C SER A 467 -9.06 7.05 20.16
N THR A 468 -9.93 6.50 19.31
CA THR A 468 -11.11 7.20 18.76
C THR A 468 -12.26 6.22 18.55
N ASP A 469 -13.50 6.71 18.73
CA ASP A 469 -14.76 6.07 18.35
C ASP A 469 -15.35 6.64 17.05
N ASN A 470 -14.72 7.65 16.46
CA ASN A 470 -15.17 8.22 15.19
C ASN A 470 -15.06 7.18 14.07
N ALA A 471 -16.12 7.02 13.27
CA ALA A 471 -16.11 6.14 12.12
C ALA A 471 -15.04 6.54 11.10
N HIS A 472 -14.69 7.84 10.98
CA HIS A 472 -13.58 8.36 10.19
C HIS A 472 -12.30 8.43 11.05
N ALA A 473 -11.82 7.26 11.44
CA ALA A 473 -10.85 7.11 12.51
C ALA A 473 -9.47 7.66 12.19
N MET A 474 -8.95 7.36 10.99
CA MET A 474 -7.61 7.78 10.58
C MET A 474 -7.49 9.31 10.54
N PRO A 475 -8.37 10.08 9.87
CA PRO A 475 -8.34 11.54 9.91
C PRO A 475 -8.61 12.14 11.29
N HIS A 476 -9.45 11.52 12.13
CA HIS A 476 -9.68 11.99 13.50
C HIS A 476 -8.41 11.88 14.35
N MET A 477 -7.69 10.77 14.23
CA MET A 477 -6.40 10.58 14.91
C MET A 477 -5.31 11.48 14.29
N ARG A 478 -5.31 11.69 12.98
CA ARG A 478 -4.43 12.67 12.32
C ARG A 478 -4.61 14.06 12.94
N ALA A 479 -5.86 14.51 13.10
CA ALA A 479 -6.15 15.78 13.77
C ALA A 479 -5.60 15.83 15.21
N ALA A 480 -5.68 14.73 15.96
CA ALA A 480 -5.10 14.65 17.30
C ALA A 480 -3.57 14.80 17.28
N PHE A 481 -2.88 14.13 16.37
CA PHE A 481 -1.43 14.31 16.20
C PHE A 481 -1.08 15.76 15.84
N MET A 482 -1.83 16.39 14.92
CA MET A 482 -1.62 17.81 14.59
C MET A 482 -1.77 18.71 15.82
N ARG A 483 -2.81 18.48 16.65
CA ARG A 483 -3.01 19.23 17.91
C ARG A 483 -1.85 19.02 18.88
N LEU A 484 -1.37 17.79 19.06
CA LEU A 484 -0.23 17.47 19.93
C LEU A 484 1.05 18.17 19.44
N ILE A 485 1.33 18.14 18.14
CA ILE A 485 2.49 18.79 17.52
C ILE A 485 2.41 20.32 17.73
N ASN A 486 1.28 20.92 17.37
CA ASN A 486 1.08 22.38 17.50
C ASN A 486 1.17 22.83 18.96
N SER A 487 0.69 22.00 19.89
CA SER A 487 0.77 22.25 21.34
C SER A 487 2.12 21.89 21.95
N LYS A 488 3.12 21.46 21.16
CA LYS A 488 4.46 21.06 21.60
C LYS A 488 4.46 19.97 22.68
N VAL A 489 3.52 19.02 22.58
CA VAL A 489 3.46 17.82 23.42
C VAL A 489 4.38 16.78 22.77
N ASN A 490 5.49 16.45 23.41
CA ASN A 490 6.53 15.58 22.88
C ASN A 490 6.46 14.13 23.41
N ASN A 491 5.40 13.77 24.11
CA ASN A 491 5.20 12.41 24.62
C ASN A 491 5.05 11.42 23.45
N PRO A 492 5.59 10.20 23.57
CA PRO A 492 5.36 9.17 22.55
C PRO A 492 3.88 8.73 22.56
N VAL A 493 3.36 8.44 21.37
CA VAL A 493 1.95 8.12 21.16
C VAL A 493 1.82 6.74 20.52
N LEU A 494 1.13 5.83 21.21
CA LEU A 494 0.69 4.55 20.66
C LEU A 494 -0.69 4.71 20.01
N ILE A 495 -0.86 4.18 18.82
CA ILE A 495 -2.14 4.14 18.11
C ILE A 495 -2.93 2.93 18.63
N PHE A 496 -4.01 3.20 19.37
CA PHE A 496 -4.92 2.17 19.85
C PHE A 496 -6.20 2.14 19.03
N ARG A 497 -6.54 0.97 18.49
CA ARG A 497 -7.80 0.74 17.80
C ARG A 497 -8.53 -0.46 18.39
N ASN A 498 -9.83 -0.27 18.63
CA ASN A 498 -10.75 -1.33 19.06
C ASN A 498 -11.72 -1.67 17.94
N TYR A 499 -11.81 -2.97 17.60
CA TYR A 499 -12.68 -3.52 16.58
C TYR A 499 -13.62 -4.61 17.14
N ASP A 500 -13.94 -4.56 18.42
CA ASP A 500 -14.79 -5.55 19.12
C ASP A 500 -16.19 -5.73 18.50
N GLU A 501 -16.67 -4.74 17.76
CA GLU A 501 -17.96 -4.77 17.08
C GLU A 501 -17.92 -5.55 15.75
N LEU A 502 -16.75 -5.72 15.16
CA LEU A 502 -16.59 -6.49 13.94
C LEU A 502 -16.68 -8.00 14.24
N LYS A 503 -17.27 -8.73 13.29
CA LYS A 503 -17.43 -10.19 13.38
C LYS A 503 -16.67 -10.95 12.31
N ASP A 504 -15.96 -10.24 11.44
CA ASP A 504 -15.23 -10.76 10.30
C ASP A 504 -13.74 -10.43 10.46
N GLU A 505 -12.91 -11.46 10.55
CA GLU A 505 -11.47 -11.35 10.71
C GLU A 505 -10.83 -10.52 9.58
N GLU A 506 -11.28 -10.70 8.33
CA GLU A 506 -10.75 -9.97 7.19
C GLU A 506 -11.11 -8.46 7.26
N CYS A 507 -12.31 -8.12 7.77
CA CYS A 507 -12.66 -6.72 8.03
C CYS A 507 -11.76 -6.10 9.10
N VAL A 508 -11.44 -6.82 10.19
CA VAL A 508 -10.47 -6.33 11.20
C VAL A 508 -9.12 -6.09 10.56
N GLN A 509 -8.64 -7.03 9.76
CA GLN A 509 -7.37 -6.93 9.04
C GLN A 509 -7.31 -5.70 8.12
N LEU A 510 -8.32 -5.52 7.27
CA LEU A 510 -8.36 -4.43 6.30
C LEU A 510 -8.52 -3.06 6.96
N TYR A 511 -9.38 -2.97 7.98
CA TYR A 511 -9.68 -1.69 8.64
C TYR A 511 -8.52 -1.26 9.56
N ALA A 512 -7.92 -2.19 10.30
CA ALA A 512 -6.73 -1.88 11.10
C ALA A 512 -5.55 -1.47 10.21
N SER A 513 -5.36 -2.15 9.09
CA SER A 513 -4.32 -1.81 8.10
C SER A 513 -4.52 -0.41 7.52
N THR A 514 -5.76 -0.02 7.23
CA THR A 514 -6.09 1.33 6.75
C THR A 514 -5.88 2.38 7.84
N ASP A 515 -6.53 2.20 9.02
CA ASP A 515 -6.56 3.22 10.08
C ASP A 515 -5.15 3.50 10.64
N ILE A 516 -4.40 2.44 10.91
CA ILE A 516 -3.07 2.53 11.52
C ILE A 516 -2.00 2.77 10.46
N GLY A 517 -2.07 2.02 9.35
CA GLY A 517 -1.10 2.12 8.28
C GLY A 517 -1.09 3.48 7.59
N GLY A 518 -2.26 4.12 7.44
CA GLY A 518 -2.36 5.49 6.93
C GLY A 518 -1.60 6.49 7.79
N LEU A 519 -1.78 6.45 9.11
CA LEU A 519 -1.05 7.30 10.06
C LEU A 519 0.46 7.05 10.03
N LEU A 520 0.87 5.77 10.01
CA LEU A 520 2.30 5.41 9.94
C LEU A 520 2.94 5.84 8.61
N ASN A 521 2.20 5.85 7.49
CA ASN A 521 2.68 6.38 6.21
C ASN A 521 2.88 7.90 6.22
N GLU A 522 2.22 8.61 7.12
CA GLU A 522 2.41 10.04 7.39
C GLU A 522 3.44 10.30 8.50
N GLY A 523 4.15 9.27 8.95
CA GLY A 523 5.17 9.38 10.00
C GLY A 523 4.61 9.55 11.42
N LEU A 524 3.32 9.27 11.63
CA LEU A 524 2.62 9.44 12.90
C LEU A 524 2.52 8.15 13.69
N GLY A 525 2.75 8.21 15.00
CA GLY A 525 2.62 7.08 15.92
C GLY A 525 3.93 6.31 16.15
N GLN A 526 4.15 5.95 17.42
CA GLN A 526 5.34 5.23 17.88
C GLN A 526 5.06 3.79 18.29
N GLY A 527 3.86 3.28 17.96
CA GLY A 527 3.49 1.89 18.17
C GLY A 527 2.02 1.60 17.89
N ILE A 528 1.71 0.30 17.88
CA ILE A 528 0.41 -0.27 17.52
C ILE A 528 -0.15 -1.06 18.70
N TRP A 529 -1.42 -0.84 18.96
CA TRP A 529 -2.22 -1.67 19.88
C TRP A 529 -3.60 -1.93 19.25
N ILE A 530 -3.84 -3.16 18.85
CA ILE A 530 -5.12 -3.63 18.29
C ILE A 530 -5.84 -4.46 19.34
N SER A 531 -7.11 -4.14 19.58
CA SER A 531 -8.04 -4.93 20.36
C SER A 531 -9.22 -5.36 19.50
N ASP A 532 -9.59 -6.63 19.56
CA ASP A 532 -10.73 -7.22 18.86
C ASP A 532 -11.13 -8.57 19.49
N LYS A 533 -12.31 -9.08 19.11
CA LYS A 533 -12.84 -10.37 19.57
C LYS A 533 -12.81 -11.47 18.50
N CYS A 534 -12.43 -11.14 17.27
CA CYS A 534 -12.41 -12.09 16.15
C CYS A 534 -11.08 -12.82 16.06
N LEU A 535 -9.97 -12.05 16.01
CA LEU A 535 -8.64 -12.59 15.81
C LEU A 535 -8.12 -13.29 17.09
N ASN A 536 -7.46 -14.40 16.90
CA ASN A 536 -6.64 -14.96 17.97
C ASN A 536 -5.38 -14.12 18.23
N CYS A 537 -4.67 -14.36 19.33
CA CYS A 537 -3.48 -13.55 19.70
C CYS A 537 -2.36 -13.64 18.65
N HIS A 538 -2.19 -14.78 18.00
CA HIS A 538 -1.19 -14.95 16.95
C HIS A 538 -1.51 -14.09 15.73
N SER A 539 -2.74 -14.19 15.22
CA SER A 539 -3.20 -13.41 14.06
C SER A 539 -3.15 -11.90 14.33
N ARG A 540 -3.54 -11.46 15.53
CA ARG A 540 -3.46 -10.04 15.92
C ARG A 540 -2.01 -9.55 15.99
N ASN A 541 -1.11 -10.36 16.53
CA ASN A 541 0.32 -10.04 16.54
C ASN A 541 0.90 -9.98 15.12
N SER A 542 0.58 -10.98 14.27
CA SER A 542 0.97 -11.02 12.86
C SER A 542 0.49 -9.78 12.11
N LEU A 543 -0.78 -9.40 12.27
CA LEU A 543 -1.37 -8.20 11.68
C LEU A 543 -0.61 -6.93 12.09
N SER A 544 -0.28 -6.77 13.39
CA SER A 544 0.45 -5.60 13.86
C SER A 544 1.83 -5.49 13.22
N PHE A 545 2.59 -6.58 13.17
CA PHE A 545 3.89 -6.62 12.48
C PHE A 545 3.75 -6.49 10.97
N GLY A 546 2.70 -7.04 10.37
CA GLY A 546 2.37 -6.91 8.96
C GLY A 546 2.13 -5.45 8.56
N ILE A 547 1.40 -4.68 9.36
CA ILE A 547 1.17 -3.23 9.15
C ILE A 547 2.50 -2.47 9.21
N LEU A 548 3.34 -2.75 10.22
CA LEU A 548 4.66 -2.12 10.34
C LEU A 548 5.57 -2.45 9.15
N GLN A 549 5.53 -3.70 8.67
CA GLN A 549 6.26 -4.15 7.49
C GLN A 549 5.76 -3.45 6.22
N ALA A 550 4.44 -3.41 5.99
CA ALA A 550 3.84 -2.79 4.81
C ALA A 550 4.11 -1.28 4.72
N THR A 551 4.17 -0.60 5.86
CA THR A 551 4.54 0.82 5.96
C THR A 551 6.05 1.04 6.03
N ARG A 552 6.87 -0.02 6.04
CA ARG A 552 8.34 0.03 6.17
C ARG A 552 8.82 0.84 7.38
N THR A 553 8.03 0.86 8.46
CA THR A 553 8.39 1.54 9.71
C THR A 553 9.12 0.61 10.68
N ARG A 554 8.89 -0.71 10.57
CA ARG A 554 9.67 -1.75 11.25
C ARG A 554 9.69 -3.00 10.41
N ILE A 555 10.88 -3.52 10.14
CA ILE A 555 11.09 -4.73 9.34
C ILE A 555 11.29 -5.93 10.28
N SER A 556 10.48 -6.97 10.10
CA SER A 556 10.51 -8.18 10.95
C SER A 556 10.72 -9.48 10.18
N LYS A 557 10.62 -9.46 8.85
CA LYS A 557 10.76 -10.64 7.99
C LYS A 557 11.29 -10.25 6.61
N THR A 558 11.54 -11.22 5.74
CA THR A 558 11.79 -11.00 4.31
C THR A 558 10.57 -10.35 3.65
N GLU A 559 10.77 -9.34 2.83
CA GLU A 559 9.72 -8.75 1.99
C GLU A 559 9.71 -9.45 0.62
N TYR A 560 8.52 -9.93 0.21
CA TYR A 560 8.33 -10.49 -1.12
C TYR A 560 7.54 -9.51 -1.98
N ILE A 561 8.14 -9.13 -3.12
CA ILE A 561 7.54 -8.26 -4.13
C ILE A 561 7.15 -9.20 -5.27
N SER A 562 5.95 -9.80 -5.19
CA SER A 562 5.49 -10.76 -6.18
C SER A 562 4.29 -10.25 -6.96
N CYS A 563 4.34 -10.42 -8.30
CA CYS A 563 3.26 -9.98 -9.16
C CYS A 563 2.02 -10.90 -8.99
N PRO A 564 0.80 -10.37 -9.28
CA PRO A 564 -0.45 -11.12 -9.10
C PRO A 564 -0.71 -12.15 -10.21
N SER A 565 0.26 -12.45 -11.07
CA SER A 565 0.08 -13.21 -12.29
C SER A 565 -0.76 -12.49 -13.36
N CYS A 566 -0.67 -12.94 -14.59
CA CYS A 566 -1.48 -12.51 -15.73
C CYS A 566 -1.21 -13.47 -16.90
N GLY A 567 -1.92 -13.34 -18.02
CA GLY A 567 -1.70 -14.16 -19.23
C GLY A 567 -0.30 -14.12 -19.85
N ARG A 568 0.64 -13.34 -19.28
CA ARG A 568 2.07 -13.30 -19.65
C ARG A 568 2.97 -14.11 -18.73
N THR A 569 2.44 -14.67 -17.65
CA THR A 569 3.22 -15.42 -16.65
C THR A 569 3.75 -16.70 -17.26
N LEU A 570 5.05 -16.97 -17.06
CA LEU A 570 5.78 -18.05 -17.77
C LEU A 570 6.02 -19.29 -16.90
N PHE A 571 5.55 -19.29 -15.65
CA PHE A 571 5.67 -20.39 -14.68
C PHE A 571 4.57 -20.28 -13.62
N ASP A 572 4.35 -21.33 -12.84
CA ASP A 572 3.44 -21.26 -11.69
C ASP A 572 4.02 -20.33 -10.62
N LEU A 573 3.43 -19.13 -10.54
CA LEU A 573 3.92 -18.07 -9.67
C LEU A 573 3.61 -18.33 -8.20
N GLN A 574 2.45 -18.93 -7.89
CA GLN A 574 2.05 -19.26 -6.53
C GLN A 574 2.98 -20.33 -5.94
N GLU A 575 3.14 -21.44 -6.68
CA GLU A 575 4.04 -22.53 -6.26
C GLU A 575 5.49 -22.04 -6.11
N THR A 576 5.97 -21.21 -7.04
CA THR A 576 7.33 -20.67 -7.01
C THR A 576 7.53 -19.72 -5.83
N THR A 577 6.57 -18.82 -5.58
CA THR A 577 6.63 -17.91 -4.43
C THR A 577 6.67 -18.71 -3.12
N ALA A 578 5.85 -19.74 -2.97
CA ALA A 578 5.85 -20.60 -1.81
C ALA A 578 7.22 -21.31 -1.62
N LYS A 579 7.84 -21.82 -2.70
CA LYS A 579 9.17 -22.44 -2.67
C LYS A 579 10.28 -21.46 -2.26
N VAL A 580 10.28 -20.26 -2.84
CA VAL A 580 11.24 -19.21 -2.49
C VAL A 580 11.07 -18.81 -1.03
N ARG A 581 9.82 -18.56 -0.59
CA ARG A 581 9.49 -18.19 0.78
C ARG A 581 9.95 -19.25 1.79
N ALA A 582 9.69 -20.53 1.54
CA ALA A 582 10.11 -21.63 2.42
C ALA A 582 11.62 -21.67 2.67
N ARG A 583 12.43 -21.17 1.72
CA ARG A 583 13.90 -21.16 1.80
C ARG A 583 14.47 -19.85 2.36
N THR A 584 13.74 -18.74 2.30
CA THR A 584 14.31 -17.38 2.52
C THR A 584 13.56 -16.55 3.55
N GLN A 585 12.42 -17.00 4.12
CA GLN A 585 11.59 -16.20 5.03
C GLN A 585 12.30 -15.75 6.32
N HIS A 586 13.39 -16.39 6.68
CA HIS A 586 14.22 -16.06 7.85
C HIS A 586 15.24 -14.93 7.56
N LEU A 587 15.39 -14.50 6.30
CA LEU A 587 16.34 -13.46 5.90
C LEU A 587 15.74 -12.08 6.14
N LYS A 588 15.66 -11.69 7.39
CA LYS A 588 15.05 -10.44 7.83
C LYS A 588 15.67 -9.22 7.13
N GLY A 589 14.81 -8.37 6.59
CA GLY A 589 15.19 -7.12 5.93
C GLY A 589 15.51 -7.27 4.45
N LEU A 590 15.66 -8.49 3.95
CA LEU A 590 15.90 -8.75 2.53
C LEU A 590 14.61 -8.59 1.73
N LYS A 591 14.71 -8.01 0.54
CA LYS A 591 13.59 -7.86 -0.40
C LYS A 591 13.82 -8.73 -1.62
N ILE A 592 12.91 -9.65 -1.89
CA ILE A 592 13.00 -10.58 -3.02
C ILE A 592 11.86 -10.33 -4.00
N GLY A 593 12.20 -9.94 -5.22
CA GLY A 593 11.26 -9.78 -6.33
C GLY A 593 11.00 -11.11 -7.03
N ILE A 594 9.73 -11.50 -7.21
CA ILE A 594 9.32 -12.72 -7.92
C ILE A 594 8.35 -12.32 -9.02
N MET A 595 8.85 -12.28 -10.27
CA MET A 595 8.12 -11.74 -11.41
C MET A 595 7.88 -12.80 -12.48
N GLY A 596 6.62 -12.99 -12.85
CA GLY A 596 6.21 -13.99 -13.83
C GLY A 596 6.71 -13.74 -15.25
N CYS A 597 7.09 -12.49 -15.58
CA CYS A 597 7.60 -12.11 -16.91
C CYS A 597 8.48 -10.86 -16.87
N ILE A 598 9.15 -10.57 -17.99
CA ILE A 598 10.07 -9.42 -18.13
C ILE A 598 9.37 -8.06 -18.23
N VAL A 599 8.05 -7.99 -18.36
CA VAL A 599 7.35 -6.71 -18.62
C VAL A 599 7.51 -5.73 -17.46
N ASN A 600 7.26 -6.18 -16.24
CA ASN A 600 7.47 -5.38 -15.03
C ASN A 600 8.78 -5.76 -14.31
N GLY A 601 9.27 -6.99 -14.53
CA GLY A 601 10.40 -7.55 -13.78
C GLY A 601 11.58 -6.61 -13.60
N PRO A 602 12.23 -6.13 -14.66
CA PRO A 602 13.41 -5.26 -14.52
C PRO A 602 13.14 -3.92 -13.82
N GLY A 603 11.90 -3.40 -13.93
CA GLY A 603 11.51 -2.16 -13.28
C GLY A 603 11.30 -2.31 -11.79
N GLU A 604 10.60 -3.37 -11.37
CA GLU A 604 10.33 -3.66 -9.97
C GLU A 604 11.59 -4.10 -9.20
N MET A 605 12.66 -4.53 -9.92
CA MET A 605 13.97 -4.80 -9.32
C MET A 605 14.64 -3.55 -8.72
N ALA A 606 14.16 -2.36 -9.04
CA ALA A 606 14.63 -1.15 -8.39
C ALA A 606 14.32 -1.11 -6.87
N ASP A 607 13.27 -1.82 -6.45
CA ASP A 607 12.85 -1.90 -5.04
C ASP A 607 13.21 -3.25 -4.37
N ALA A 608 13.86 -4.17 -5.10
CA ALA A 608 14.25 -5.49 -4.62
C ALA A 608 15.79 -5.63 -4.52
N ASP A 609 16.27 -6.35 -3.51
CA ASP A 609 17.68 -6.69 -3.36
C ASP A 609 18.06 -7.85 -4.28
N TYR A 610 17.15 -8.80 -4.46
CA TYR A 610 17.30 -9.95 -5.36
C TYR A 610 16.05 -10.16 -6.19
N GLY A 611 16.21 -10.62 -7.43
CA GLY A 611 15.11 -10.84 -8.34
C GLY A 611 15.11 -12.22 -8.99
N TYR A 612 13.91 -12.81 -9.06
CA TYR A 612 13.60 -14.05 -9.76
C TYR A 612 12.59 -13.69 -10.87
N VAL A 613 13.01 -13.69 -12.13
CA VAL A 613 12.21 -13.17 -13.25
C VAL A 613 12.09 -14.19 -14.36
N GLY A 614 10.85 -14.52 -14.77
CA GLY A 614 10.58 -15.35 -15.95
C GLY A 614 10.97 -14.64 -17.23
N THR A 615 11.86 -15.23 -18.02
CA THR A 615 12.36 -14.66 -19.26
C THR A 615 12.07 -15.50 -20.50
N GLY A 616 11.58 -16.71 -20.32
CA GLY A 616 11.15 -17.65 -21.34
C GLY A 616 10.42 -18.83 -20.73
N ASN A 617 9.80 -19.67 -21.53
CA ASN A 617 9.08 -20.84 -21.03
C ASN A 617 10.05 -21.79 -20.30
N GLY A 618 9.85 -21.98 -19.00
CA GLY A 618 10.73 -22.76 -18.13
C GLY A 618 12.12 -22.17 -17.88
N VAL A 619 12.33 -20.87 -18.21
CA VAL A 619 13.63 -20.20 -18.12
C VAL A 619 13.54 -18.95 -17.24
N ILE A 620 14.47 -18.83 -16.30
CA ILE A 620 14.53 -17.78 -15.30
C ILE A 620 15.84 -16.97 -15.45
N THR A 621 15.77 -15.70 -15.15
CA THR A 621 16.90 -14.81 -14.97
C THR A 621 16.93 -14.28 -13.54
N LEU A 622 18.11 -14.33 -12.90
CA LEU A 622 18.32 -13.81 -11.56
C LEU A 622 19.02 -12.46 -11.59
N TYR A 623 18.57 -11.60 -10.72
CA TYR A 623 19.03 -10.22 -10.54
C TYR A 623 19.61 -10.01 -9.14
N LYS A 624 20.60 -9.14 -9.02
CA LYS A 624 20.99 -8.43 -7.80
C LYS A 624 20.67 -6.96 -8.04
N GLU A 625 19.71 -6.42 -7.29
CA GLU A 625 19.15 -5.09 -7.55
C GLU A 625 18.72 -4.95 -9.04
N LYS A 626 19.24 -3.98 -9.79
CA LYS A 626 18.92 -3.77 -11.21
C LYS A 626 19.80 -4.60 -12.16
N GLU A 627 20.85 -5.26 -11.65
CA GLU A 627 21.83 -5.96 -12.48
C GLU A 627 21.44 -7.42 -12.73
N VAL A 628 21.55 -7.84 -13.97
CA VAL A 628 21.40 -9.26 -14.35
C VAL A 628 22.64 -10.03 -13.98
N VAL A 629 22.53 -10.97 -13.03
CA VAL A 629 23.68 -11.78 -12.58
C VAL A 629 23.75 -13.14 -13.28
N LYS A 630 22.62 -13.83 -13.41
CA LYS A 630 22.55 -15.14 -14.07
C LYS A 630 21.39 -15.20 -15.05
N ARG A 631 21.63 -15.71 -16.24
CA ARG A 631 20.63 -15.86 -17.32
C ARG A 631 20.41 -17.32 -17.67
N ASN A 632 19.25 -17.61 -18.28
CA ASN A 632 18.91 -18.90 -18.86
C ASN A 632 18.97 -20.06 -17.87
N ILE A 633 18.53 -19.85 -16.62
CA ILE A 633 18.47 -20.87 -15.60
C ILE A 633 17.19 -21.68 -15.77
N PRO A 634 17.26 -23.03 -15.87
CA PRO A 634 16.06 -23.85 -15.86
C PRO A 634 15.24 -23.62 -14.57
N SER A 635 13.93 -23.45 -14.66
CA SER A 635 13.06 -23.16 -13.51
C SER A 635 13.20 -24.18 -12.37
N LEU A 636 13.52 -25.43 -12.70
CA LEU A 636 13.73 -26.53 -11.72
C LEU A 636 14.88 -26.21 -10.73
N HIS A 637 15.91 -25.50 -11.18
CA HIS A 637 17.11 -25.19 -10.39
C HIS A 637 17.14 -23.74 -9.88
N ALA A 638 16.23 -22.89 -10.36
CA ALA A 638 16.33 -21.45 -10.19
C ALA A 638 16.17 -20.97 -8.73
N VAL A 639 15.42 -21.72 -7.89
CA VAL A 639 15.31 -21.41 -6.45
C VAL A 639 16.63 -21.70 -5.72
N ASP A 640 17.29 -22.82 -6.02
CA ASP A 640 18.59 -23.15 -5.42
C ASP A 640 19.65 -22.16 -5.89
N GLU A 641 19.64 -21.77 -7.16
CA GLU A 641 20.54 -20.75 -7.70
C GLU A 641 20.32 -19.36 -7.09
N LEU A 642 19.07 -19.00 -6.74
CA LEU A 642 18.76 -17.78 -5.99
C LEU A 642 19.37 -17.84 -4.57
N VAL A 643 19.23 -18.96 -3.87
CA VAL A 643 19.82 -19.15 -2.54
C VAL A 643 21.36 -19.05 -2.60
N GLU A 644 21.98 -19.71 -3.58
CA GLU A 644 23.44 -19.61 -3.77
C GLU A 644 23.88 -18.18 -4.13
N LEU A 645 23.08 -17.45 -4.91
CA LEU A 645 23.34 -16.04 -5.20
C LEU A 645 23.32 -15.19 -3.92
N ILE A 646 22.32 -15.38 -3.05
CA ILE A 646 22.21 -14.66 -1.77
C ILE A 646 23.43 -14.97 -0.89
N LYS A 647 23.89 -16.23 -0.84
CA LYS A 647 25.11 -16.62 -0.13
C LYS A 647 26.36 -15.98 -0.68
N GLN A 648 26.51 -15.93 -2.01
CA GLN A 648 27.68 -15.33 -2.68
C GLN A 648 27.85 -13.84 -2.36
N TYR A 649 26.74 -13.11 -2.16
CA TYR A 649 26.78 -11.69 -1.78
C TYR A 649 26.84 -11.46 -0.26
N GLY A 650 26.84 -12.52 0.54
CA GLY A 650 27.01 -12.42 2.00
C GLY A 650 25.74 -12.05 2.79
N ASP A 651 24.58 -12.06 2.12
CA ASP A 651 23.29 -11.70 2.73
C ASP A 651 22.54 -12.93 3.30
N TRP A 652 23.17 -14.10 3.26
CA TRP A 652 22.61 -15.33 3.82
C TRP A 652 22.92 -15.48 5.31
N VAL A 653 21.89 -15.81 6.07
CA VAL A 653 22.00 -16.23 7.48
C VAL A 653 21.38 -17.62 7.59
N ASP A 654 22.04 -18.55 8.27
CA ASP A 654 21.46 -19.89 8.46
C ASP A 654 20.21 -19.83 9.33
N PRO A 655 19.17 -20.64 9.02
CA PRO A 655 17.98 -20.74 9.86
C PRO A 655 18.32 -21.17 11.29
N ALA A 656 17.73 -20.53 12.30
CA ALA A 656 17.95 -20.80 13.71
C ALA A 656 17.33 -22.13 14.18
#